data_e053da665d77d2ad0598325050b52fda
#
_entry.id   e053da665d77d2ad0598325050b52fda
#
_cell.length_a   1.000
_cell.length_b   1.000
_cell.length_c   1.000
_cell.angle_alpha   90.00
_cell.angle_beta   90.00
_cell.angle_gamma   90.00
#
_symmetry.space_group_name_H-M   'P 1'
#
loop_
_entity.id
_entity.type
_entity.pdbx_description
1 polymer ?
#
loop_
_entity_poly.entity_id
_entity_poly.type
_entity_poly.pdbx_seq_one_letter_code
_entity_poly.pdbx_strand_id
1 'polypeptide(L)'
;MKTDLLADRHIGIQEEDLPVMLEKIGVKSLDELINKTIPSKIRLKEPLPLAAPMTEREFAEHITELASQNKIYTSYIGMGWYDSITPAVIQRNVFENPVWYTSYTPYQTEVSQGRLEALMNFQTVISDLTAMPLANCSLLDESTAAAEAATMMHGLRTRDQQKSGANVLFVDEEIFPQNLAVIQTRALPQGMKIQVGNYKELVFTPEIFACILQYPNASGSVEDYREFVEKAHAAHCKVAVDADIMSLALLVPPGEWGADIVFGSTQRLGIPLFYGGPSAAYFATRDEYKRNMPGRIIGWSKDKYGKLAYRMALQTREQHIKREKATSNICTAQALLATMAGFYAVYHGQEGIKNIAKRIHSITTWLNKALTRLGYVQHNELFFDTLRFSLPDHVSAQKLRTIALSKEVNLRYYDNGDVGFSIDETTDLKDVNLLLSIFSIAAEETVQEVTDIPEASSLNRELRRRTSFLTHEVFNKYHTETEMMRYIKRLERKDISLAHSMISLGSCTMKLNAASEMLPLSNLGWMAIHPLAPEDQTKGYQTLINNLSEQLKVITGFAGVTLQPNSGAAGEYTGLRIIRAYLESTGQGHRNKILIPASAHGTNPASAIQCGYTTVTCACDDKGNVDVEDLRAKAEANKDDLAALMITYPSTHGIFEPEIAEICKIIHKCGAQVYMDGANMNAQVGLTNPGTIGADVCHLNLHKTFASPHGGGGPGVGPVCVAEHLVPFLPGHQVWGNSANQVSSAPYGSAGILPITYGYICMMGAEGLTNATKTAILSANYLAACFKDTYGIVYTGATGFVGHEMILDCRYLHDETGISENDIAKRLMDYGYHAPTLSFPVHGTLMIEPTESESLWELDNFVTVMQTIWQEIQEVKNGSADKEDNVLVNAPHPEYEVVANEWNHSYSREKAAYPIESVRDNKFWINVARVDNTLGDRKLLPTRYGKFE
;
A
#
# COMPACT_ATOMS: atom_id res chain seq x y z
N MET A 1 -17.49 18.21 -32.03
CA MET A 1 -17.62 18.53 -30.60
C MET A 1 -17.59 17.22 -29.83
N LYS A 2 -16.71 17.06 -28.87
CA LYS A 2 -16.70 15.89 -28.00
C LYS A 2 -17.79 16.09 -26.95
N THR A 3 -18.66 15.14 -26.74
CA THR A 3 -19.85 15.23 -25.87
C THR A 3 -19.81 14.28 -24.68
N ASP A 4 -18.69 13.55 -24.50
CA ASP A 4 -18.53 12.55 -23.45
C ASP A 4 -17.11 12.65 -22.87
N LEU A 5 -16.86 13.80 -22.22
CA LEU A 5 -15.59 14.03 -21.52
C LEU A 5 -15.70 13.57 -20.08
N LEU A 6 -14.64 12.93 -19.58
CA LEU A 6 -14.60 12.47 -18.19
C LEU A 6 -14.74 13.63 -17.20
N ALA A 7 -14.21 14.81 -17.51
CA ALA A 7 -14.31 15.97 -16.63
C ALA A 7 -15.77 16.29 -16.24
N ASP A 8 -16.70 16.18 -17.22
CA ASP A 8 -18.14 16.42 -17.00
C ASP A 8 -18.84 15.32 -16.18
N ARG A 9 -18.16 14.19 -15.96
CA ARG A 9 -18.67 13.03 -15.19
C ARG A 9 -17.95 12.84 -13.87
N HIS A 10 -16.70 13.28 -13.78
CA HIS A 10 -15.86 13.16 -12.58
C HIS A 10 -16.07 14.32 -11.61
N ILE A 11 -16.16 15.55 -12.13
CA ILE A 11 -16.37 16.74 -11.30
C ILE A 11 -17.84 16.79 -10.88
N GLY A 12 -18.09 16.71 -9.57
CA GLY A 12 -19.45 16.62 -9.02
C GLY A 12 -20.22 17.93 -9.04
N ILE A 13 -19.52 19.08 -9.00
CA ILE A 13 -20.11 20.42 -9.01
C ILE A 13 -20.38 20.84 -10.47
N GLN A 14 -21.61 21.22 -10.75
CA GLN A 14 -22.06 21.67 -12.07
C GLN A 14 -22.04 23.20 -12.18
N GLU A 15 -22.14 23.74 -13.42
CA GLU A 15 -22.15 25.21 -13.63
C GLU A 15 -23.29 25.92 -12.90
N GLU A 16 -24.45 25.28 -12.82
CA GLU A 16 -25.63 25.81 -12.11
C GLU A 16 -25.44 25.86 -10.58
N ASP A 17 -24.53 25.07 -10.00
CA ASP A 17 -24.25 25.06 -8.57
C ASP A 17 -23.35 26.24 -8.15
N LEU A 18 -22.52 26.74 -9.07
CA LEU A 18 -21.51 27.76 -8.79
C LEU A 18 -22.09 29.03 -8.13
N PRO A 19 -23.21 29.62 -8.61
CA PRO A 19 -23.73 30.84 -8.00
C PRO A 19 -24.05 30.69 -6.51
N VAL A 20 -24.67 29.57 -6.12
CA VAL A 20 -25.07 29.30 -4.73
C VAL A 20 -23.83 29.12 -3.85
N MET A 21 -22.85 28.37 -4.34
CA MET A 21 -21.60 28.11 -3.59
C MET A 21 -20.80 29.41 -3.42
N LEU A 22 -20.63 30.19 -4.49
CA LEU A 22 -19.87 31.45 -4.48
C LEU A 22 -20.50 32.50 -3.58
N GLU A 23 -21.83 32.61 -3.60
CA GLU A 23 -22.58 33.50 -2.69
C GLU A 23 -22.37 33.11 -1.22
N LYS A 24 -22.46 31.82 -0.90
CA LYS A 24 -22.22 31.28 0.46
C LYS A 24 -20.81 31.56 0.93
N ILE A 25 -19.81 31.42 0.06
CA ILE A 25 -18.39 31.72 0.35
C ILE A 25 -18.15 33.23 0.47
N GLY A 26 -18.91 34.07 -0.23
CA GLY A 26 -18.77 35.52 -0.25
C GLY A 26 -17.76 36.03 -1.27
N VAL A 27 -17.65 35.36 -2.43
CA VAL A 27 -16.81 35.78 -3.57
C VAL A 27 -17.63 35.90 -4.85
N LYS A 28 -17.15 36.69 -5.82
CA LYS A 28 -17.86 36.98 -7.06
C LYS A 28 -17.65 35.92 -8.15
N SER A 29 -16.57 35.20 -8.10
CA SER A 29 -16.19 34.19 -9.10
C SER A 29 -15.23 33.14 -8.53
N LEU A 30 -15.18 31.99 -9.19
CA LEU A 30 -14.22 30.93 -8.87
C LEU A 30 -12.78 31.44 -9.00
N ASP A 31 -12.48 32.22 -10.01
CA ASP A 31 -11.13 32.79 -10.18
C ASP A 31 -10.76 33.78 -9.05
N GLU A 32 -11.72 34.52 -8.51
CA GLU A 32 -11.49 35.37 -7.33
C GLU A 32 -11.12 34.49 -6.12
N LEU A 33 -11.83 33.41 -5.87
CA LEU A 33 -11.52 32.45 -4.81
C LEU A 33 -10.09 31.91 -4.96
N ILE A 34 -9.78 31.38 -6.13
CA ILE A 34 -8.46 30.79 -6.43
C ILE A 34 -7.34 31.83 -6.26
N ASN A 35 -7.53 33.06 -6.74
CA ASN A 35 -6.55 34.13 -6.61
C ASN A 35 -6.32 34.57 -5.16
N LYS A 36 -7.35 34.47 -4.30
CA LYS A 36 -7.24 34.74 -2.88
C LYS A 36 -6.65 33.58 -2.08
N THR A 37 -6.78 32.35 -2.57
CA THR A 37 -6.33 31.13 -1.88
C THR A 37 -4.87 30.82 -2.17
N ILE A 38 -4.45 30.88 -3.44
CA ILE A 38 -3.09 30.48 -3.85
C ILE A 38 -2.19 31.71 -4.00
N PRO A 39 -1.00 31.75 -3.37
CA PRO A 39 -0.06 32.86 -3.50
C PRO A 39 0.32 33.14 -4.98
N SER A 40 0.21 34.40 -5.39
CA SER A 40 0.45 34.80 -6.79
C SER A 40 1.85 34.51 -7.30
N LYS A 41 2.85 34.48 -6.42
CA LYS A 41 4.28 34.21 -6.74
C LYS A 41 4.52 32.80 -7.27
N ILE A 42 3.67 31.83 -6.95
CA ILE A 42 3.81 30.43 -7.32
C ILE A 42 2.77 29.98 -8.36
N ARG A 43 1.92 30.87 -8.85
CA ARG A 43 0.87 30.56 -9.85
C ARG A 43 1.53 30.25 -11.21
N LEU A 44 1.05 29.16 -11.83
CA LEU A 44 1.35 28.88 -13.23
C LEU A 44 0.72 29.98 -14.12
N LYS A 45 1.46 30.41 -15.13
CA LYS A 45 1.01 31.45 -16.06
C LYS A 45 0.33 30.88 -17.29
N GLU A 46 0.74 29.66 -17.67
CA GLU A 46 0.27 28.95 -18.85
C GLU A 46 -0.41 27.65 -18.43
N PRO A 47 -1.39 27.17 -19.20
CA PRO A 47 -1.98 25.84 -18.99
C PRO A 47 -0.92 24.74 -19.09
N LEU A 48 -1.21 23.58 -18.49
CA LEU A 48 -0.37 22.41 -18.61
C LEU A 48 -0.27 21.97 -20.09
N PRO A 49 0.93 21.74 -20.64
CA PRO A 49 1.09 21.28 -22.03
C PRO A 49 0.84 19.77 -22.14
N LEU A 50 -0.37 19.35 -21.80
CA LEU A 50 -0.86 17.98 -21.95
C LEU A 50 -1.67 17.85 -23.25
N ALA A 51 -1.81 16.60 -23.72
CA ALA A 51 -2.65 16.30 -24.88
C ALA A 51 -4.13 16.66 -24.60
N ALA A 52 -4.89 16.86 -25.66
CA ALA A 52 -6.33 17.07 -25.56
C ALA A 52 -7.02 15.84 -24.90
N PRO A 53 -8.09 16.05 -24.10
CA PRO A 53 -8.74 14.96 -23.40
C PRO A 53 -9.34 13.93 -24.37
N MET A 54 -9.22 12.64 -23.99
CA MET A 54 -9.88 11.53 -24.66
C MET A 54 -11.28 11.36 -24.08
N THR A 55 -12.24 10.94 -24.91
CA THR A 55 -13.50 10.38 -24.44
C THR A 55 -13.27 8.99 -23.85
N GLU A 56 -14.22 8.44 -23.09
CA GLU A 56 -14.14 7.06 -22.58
C GLU A 56 -13.90 6.04 -23.71
N ARG A 57 -14.58 6.23 -24.84
CA ARG A 57 -14.41 5.35 -26.02
C ARG A 57 -12.99 5.46 -26.60
N GLU A 58 -12.50 6.68 -26.82
CA GLU A 58 -11.15 6.90 -27.36
C GLU A 58 -10.10 6.30 -26.43
N PHE A 59 -10.29 6.44 -25.12
CA PHE A 59 -9.39 5.83 -24.14
C PHE A 59 -9.47 4.30 -24.14
N ALA A 60 -10.66 3.71 -24.20
CA ALA A 60 -10.84 2.25 -24.27
C ALA A 60 -10.16 1.65 -25.52
N GLU A 61 -10.28 2.31 -26.68
CA GLU A 61 -9.59 1.91 -27.90
C GLU A 61 -8.07 2.04 -27.73
N HIS A 62 -7.58 3.16 -27.23
CA HIS A 62 -6.16 3.45 -27.01
C HIS A 62 -5.50 2.47 -26.03
N ILE A 63 -6.11 2.23 -24.86
CA ILE A 63 -5.52 1.35 -23.84
C ILE A 63 -5.53 -0.12 -24.27
N THR A 64 -6.52 -0.52 -25.09
CA THR A 64 -6.59 -1.85 -25.71
C THR A 64 -5.49 -2.02 -26.77
N GLU A 65 -5.25 -0.99 -27.58
CA GLU A 65 -4.15 -0.99 -28.54
C GLU A 65 -2.79 -1.12 -27.83
N LEU A 66 -2.56 -0.37 -26.75
CA LEU A 66 -1.34 -0.52 -25.95
C LEU A 66 -1.22 -1.93 -25.38
N ALA A 67 -2.29 -2.50 -24.80
CA ALA A 67 -2.30 -3.86 -24.29
C ALA A 67 -1.90 -4.89 -25.35
N SER A 68 -2.36 -4.72 -26.60
CA SER A 68 -2.07 -5.62 -27.71
C SER A 68 -0.60 -5.60 -28.18
N GLN A 69 0.17 -4.58 -27.79
CA GLN A 69 1.61 -4.50 -28.05
C GLN A 69 2.44 -5.36 -27.11
N ASN A 70 1.86 -5.80 -25.99
CA ASN A 70 2.48 -6.79 -25.11
C ASN A 70 2.31 -8.18 -25.69
N LYS A 71 3.36 -9.00 -25.60
CA LYS A 71 3.34 -10.41 -26.02
C LYS A 71 3.17 -11.29 -24.77
N ILE A 72 2.04 -11.95 -24.67
CA ILE A 72 1.75 -12.84 -23.55
C ILE A 72 2.40 -14.20 -23.85
N TYR A 73 3.59 -14.42 -23.30
CA TYR A 73 4.29 -15.71 -23.37
C TYR A 73 4.08 -16.49 -22.08
N THR A 74 3.96 -17.79 -22.14
CA THR A 74 3.94 -18.64 -20.93
C THR A 74 5.29 -18.51 -20.22
N SER A 75 5.27 -18.04 -18.98
CA SER A 75 6.48 -17.69 -18.24
C SER A 75 6.80 -18.67 -17.14
N TYR A 76 7.89 -19.39 -17.28
CA TYR A 76 8.47 -20.26 -16.24
C TYR A 76 9.72 -19.65 -15.60
N ILE A 77 9.87 -18.33 -15.64
CA ILE A 77 11.01 -17.61 -15.04
C ILE A 77 11.01 -17.77 -13.52
N GLY A 78 9.85 -17.76 -12.89
CA GLY A 78 9.72 -17.83 -11.43
C GLY A 78 10.27 -16.58 -10.73
N MET A 79 11.23 -16.75 -9.85
CA MET A 79 11.90 -15.65 -9.12
C MET A 79 10.93 -14.77 -8.30
N GLY A 80 9.95 -15.39 -7.64
CA GLY A 80 8.98 -14.70 -6.79
C GLY A 80 7.66 -14.34 -7.49
N TRP A 81 7.54 -14.55 -8.81
CA TRP A 81 6.31 -14.38 -9.58
C TRP A 81 5.98 -15.66 -10.35
N TYR A 82 4.77 -16.15 -10.14
CA TYR A 82 4.28 -17.40 -10.68
C TYR A 82 2.86 -17.20 -11.19
N ASP A 83 2.52 -17.79 -12.31
CA ASP A 83 1.14 -17.67 -12.78
C ASP A 83 0.17 -18.36 -11.82
N SER A 84 -1.00 -17.80 -11.66
CA SER A 84 -1.97 -18.20 -10.64
C SER A 84 -3.39 -18.00 -11.15
N ILE A 85 -4.30 -18.86 -10.72
CA ILE A 85 -5.71 -18.81 -11.13
C ILE A 85 -6.48 -17.95 -10.11
N THR A 86 -6.86 -16.76 -10.51
CA THR A 86 -7.80 -15.95 -9.71
C THR A 86 -9.20 -16.55 -9.84
N PRO A 87 -9.84 -17.06 -8.77
CA PRO A 87 -11.21 -17.53 -8.86
C PRO A 87 -12.15 -16.43 -9.33
N ALA A 88 -12.97 -16.70 -10.36
CA ALA A 88 -13.84 -15.71 -10.98
C ALA A 88 -14.80 -15.03 -9.98
N VAL A 89 -15.23 -15.78 -8.95
CA VAL A 89 -16.08 -15.25 -7.88
C VAL A 89 -15.35 -14.19 -7.04
N ILE A 90 -14.05 -14.31 -6.86
CA ILE A 90 -13.21 -13.32 -6.16
C ILE A 90 -12.92 -12.13 -7.07
N GLN A 91 -12.53 -12.38 -8.32
CA GLN A 91 -12.29 -11.32 -9.29
C GLN A 91 -13.52 -10.40 -9.40
N ARG A 92 -14.69 -10.97 -9.68
CA ARG A 92 -15.92 -10.21 -9.90
C ARG A 92 -16.46 -9.51 -8.65
N ASN A 93 -16.39 -10.16 -7.48
CA ASN A 93 -17.03 -9.65 -6.27
C ASN A 93 -16.07 -8.92 -5.32
N VAL A 94 -14.78 -8.87 -5.60
CA VAL A 94 -13.78 -8.14 -4.79
C VAL A 94 -12.96 -7.20 -5.67
N PHE A 95 -12.20 -7.74 -6.63
CA PHE A 95 -11.27 -6.94 -7.43
C PHE A 95 -11.98 -5.91 -8.32
N GLU A 96 -13.09 -6.30 -8.95
CA GLU A 96 -13.91 -5.44 -9.82
C GLU A 96 -15.05 -4.73 -9.06
N ASN A 97 -15.15 -4.90 -7.75
CA ASN A 97 -16.26 -4.37 -6.97
C ASN A 97 -15.90 -3.08 -6.23
N PRO A 98 -16.52 -1.93 -6.55
CA PRO A 98 -16.20 -0.63 -5.97
C PRO A 98 -16.36 -0.57 -4.45
N VAL A 99 -17.22 -1.37 -3.85
CA VAL A 99 -17.35 -1.41 -2.38
C VAL A 99 -16.05 -1.84 -1.71
N TRP A 100 -15.29 -2.75 -2.33
CA TRP A 100 -14.01 -3.20 -1.80
C TRP A 100 -12.86 -2.27 -2.15
N TYR A 101 -12.73 -1.83 -3.41
CA TYR A 101 -11.56 -1.06 -3.82
C TYR A 101 -11.67 0.45 -3.52
N THR A 102 -12.86 1.01 -3.26
CA THR A 102 -13.01 2.42 -2.89
C THR A 102 -12.99 2.69 -1.39
N SER A 103 -12.83 1.67 -0.57
CA SER A 103 -12.66 1.81 0.88
C SER A 103 -11.26 2.29 1.26
N TYR A 104 -11.15 2.86 2.46
CA TYR A 104 -9.86 3.25 3.04
C TYR A 104 -9.39 2.27 4.12
N THR A 105 -8.23 2.53 4.70
CA THR A 105 -7.72 1.84 5.88
C THR A 105 -8.77 1.83 7.00
N PRO A 106 -9.02 0.69 7.66
CA PRO A 106 -10.12 0.53 8.60
C PRO A 106 -9.86 1.21 9.97
N TYR A 107 -9.50 2.51 9.97
CA TYR A 107 -9.34 3.30 11.20
C TYR A 107 -10.66 3.44 11.98
N GLN A 108 -11.78 3.52 11.26
CA GLN A 108 -13.13 3.59 11.83
C GLN A 108 -13.66 2.16 11.96
N THR A 109 -13.35 1.53 13.08
CA THR A 109 -13.56 0.09 13.32
C THR A 109 -15.00 -0.36 13.11
N GLU A 110 -15.97 0.44 13.60
CA GLU A 110 -17.39 0.04 13.63
C GLU A 110 -18.04 -0.02 12.25
N VAL A 111 -17.52 0.74 11.28
CA VAL A 111 -17.97 0.75 9.87
C VAL A 111 -17.00 0.03 8.92
N SER A 112 -16.18 -0.85 9.47
CA SER A 112 -15.13 -1.59 8.73
C SER A 112 -15.05 -3.07 9.14
N GLN A 113 -16.09 -3.62 9.72
CA GLN A 113 -16.07 -4.98 10.30
C GLN A 113 -15.88 -6.07 9.24
N GLY A 114 -16.35 -5.85 8.02
CA GLY A 114 -16.19 -6.80 6.92
C GLY A 114 -14.75 -6.86 6.41
N ARG A 115 -14.12 -5.70 6.15
CA ARG A 115 -12.70 -5.63 5.74
C ARG A 115 -11.77 -6.17 6.83
N LEU A 116 -12.03 -5.82 8.09
CA LEU A 116 -11.27 -6.33 9.23
C LEU A 116 -11.38 -7.85 9.36
N GLU A 117 -12.58 -8.43 9.12
CA GLU A 117 -12.77 -9.87 9.07
C GLU A 117 -11.99 -10.53 7.92
N ALA A 118 -12.00 -9.92 6.72
CA ALA A 118 -11.25 -10.40 5.56
C ALA A 118 -9.72 -10.38 5.81
N LEU A 119 -9.21 -9.31 6.40
CA LEU A 119 -7.79 -9.20 6.78
C LEU A 119 -7.40 -10.16 7.91
N MET A 120 -8.32 -10.46 8.83
CA MET A 120 -8.12 -11.50 9.84
C MET A 120 -8.01 -12.90 9.20
N ASN A 121 -8.75 -13.18 8.12
CA ASN A 121 -8.57 -14.42 7.35
C ASN A 121 -7.15 -14.47 6.77
N PHE A 122 -6.68 -13.40 6.14
CA PHE A 122 -5.33 -13.32 5.60
C PHE A 122 -4.25 -13.58 6.67
N GLN A 123 -4.32 -12.88 7.82
CA GLN A 123 -3.38 -13.10 8.92
C GLN A 123 -3.37 -14.55 9.41
N THR A 124 -4.55 -15.18 9.47
CA THR A 124 -4.67 -16.57 9.91
C THR A 124 -4.05 -17.52 8.88
N VAL A 125 -4.25 -17.29 7.58
CA VAL A 125 -3.60 -18.06 6.51
C VAL A 125 -2.08 -18.02 6.65
N ILE A 126 -1.52 -16.84 6.85
CA ILE A 126 -0.07 -16.66 6.99
C ILE A 126 0.44 -17.35 8.26
N SER A 127 -0.22 -17.12 9.41
CA SER A 127 0.18 -17.75 10.67
C SER A 127 0.15 -19.29 10.57
N ASP A 128 -0.89 -19.85 9.96
CA ASP A 128 -1.03 -21.30 9.81
C ASP A 128 0.01 -21.90 8.86
N LEU A 129 0.21 -21.28 7.67
CA LEU A 129 1.15 -21.82 6.68
C LEU A 129 2.59 -21.69 7.16
N THR A 130 2.95 -20.60 7.79
CA THR A 130 4.33 -20.37 8.32
C THR A 130 4.58 -21.04 9.67
N ALA A 131 3.53 -21.50 10.35
CA ALA A 131 3.56 -21.96 11.75
C ALA A 131 4.07 -20.90 12.74
N MET A 132 3.80 -19.63 12.44
CA MET A 132 4.16 -18.50 13.29
C MET A 132 2.94 -17.99 14.07
N PRO A 133 3.10 -17.59 15.35
CA PRO A 133 1.94 -17.19 16.17
C PRO A 133 1.30 -15.86 15.77
N LEU A 134 2.02 -15.03 15.01
CA LEU A 134 1.60 -13.68 14.67
C LEU A 134 2.00 -13.33 13.25
N ALA A 135 1.05 -12.84 12.46
CA ALA A 135 1.28 -12.23 11.16
C ALA A 135 0.67 -10.82 11.10
N ASN A 136 1.18 -9.96 10.23
CA ASN A 136 0.56 -8.68 9.90
C ASN A 136 -0.50 -8.82 8.78
N CYS A 137 -1.22 -7.75 8.48
CA CYS A 137 -2.25 -7.78 7.43
C CYS A 137 -1.76 -7.32 6.05
N SER A 138 -0.52 -7.25 5.81
CA SER A 138 0.31 -7.20 4.60
C SER A 138 1.44 -6.16 4.68
N LEU A 139 2.43 -6.34 3.81
CA LEU A 139 3.44 -5.35 3.43
C LEU A 139 3.35 -5.06 1.93
N LEU A 140 4.26 -4.24 1.41
CA LEU A 140 4.16 -3.67 0.06
C LEU A 140 4.53 -4.68 -1.04
N ASP A 141 5.67 -5.34 -0.89
CA ASP A 141 6.15 -6.44 -1.74
C ASP A 141 7.19 -7.29 -0.97
N GLU A 142 7.64 -8.38 -1.57
CA GLU A 142 8.56 -9.34 -0.97
C GLU A 142 9.90 -8.71 -0.57
N SER A 143 10.51 -7.92 -1.46
CA SER A 143 11.79 -7.26 -1.17
C SER A 143 11.67 -6.19 -0.08
N THR A 144 10.54 -5.49 -0.01
CA THR A 144 10.25 -4.58 1.10
C THR A 144 10.12 -5.34 2.41
N ALA A 145 9.46 -6.50 2.40
CA ALA A 145 9.36 -7.36 3.58
C ALA A 145 10.73 -7.88 4.04
N ALA A 146 11.61 -8.24 3.11
CA ALA A 146 13.01 -8.61 3.38
C ALA A 146 13.78 -7.46 4.06
N ALA A 147 13.64 -6.24 3.54
CA ALA A 147 14.29 -5.06 4.11
C ALA A 147 13.72 -4.68 5.49
N GLU A 148 12.42 -4.85 5.70
CA GLU A 148 11.80 -4.67 7.02
C GLU A 148 12.27 -5.75 8.02
N ALA A 149 12.48 -6.99 7.59
CA ALA A 149 13.05 -8.04 8.42
C ALA A 149 14.48 -7.67 8.88
N ALA A 150 15.32 -7.20 7.97
CA ALA A 150 16.66 -6.70 8.27
C ALA A 150 16.63 -5.56 9.30
N THR A 151 15.77 -4.56 9.08
CA THR A 151 15.60 -3.42 9.98
C THR A 151 15.10 -3.84 11.36
N MET A 152 14.10 -4.72 11.41
CA MET A 152 13.54 -5.22 12.66
C MET A 152 14.58 -6.01 13.46
N MET A 153 15.33 -6.92 12.82
CA MET A 153 16.38 -7.69 13.49
C MET A 153 17.50 -6.78 14.00
N HIS A 154 17.86 -5.73 13.25
CA HIS A 154 18.83 -4.74 13.70
C HIS A 154 18.36 -4.01 14.97
N GLY A 155 17.08 -3.65 15.03
CA GLY A 155 16.45 -3.05 16.21
C GLY A 155 16.34 -4.01 17.42
N LEU A 156 16.25 -5.31 17.17
CA LEU A 156 16.16 -6.37 18.20
C LEU A 156 17.51 -6.82 18.77
N ARG A 157 18.63 -6.21 18.36
CA ARG A 157 19.95 -6.51 18.93
C ARG A 157 19.94 -6.33 20.44
N THR A 158 20.59 -7.25 21.14
CA THR A 158 20.77 -7.16 22.58
C THR A 158 21.61 -5.93 22.96
N ARG A 159 21.54 -5.48 24.21
CA ARG A 159 22.37 -4.37 24.69
C ARG A 159 23.86 -4.62 24.50
N ASP A 160 24.31 -5.88 24.66
CA ASP A 160 25.71 -6.26 24.49
C ASP A 160 26.12 -6.23 23.01
N GLN A 161 25.27 -6.70 22.09
CA GLN A 161 25.48 -6.57 20.64
C GLN A 161 25.53 -5.10 20.20
N GLN A 162 24.67 -4.23 20.75
CA GLN A 162 24.70 -2.79 20.46
C GLN A 162 26.00 -2.15 20.96
N LYS A 163 26.45 -2.49 22.17
CA LYS A 163 27.69 -1.96 22.75
C LYS A 163 28.95 -2.46 22.03
N SER A 164 28.95 -3.71 21.56
CA SER A 164 30.08 -4.28 20.80
C SER A 164 30.09 -3.80 19.35
N GLY A 165 29.05 -3.10 18.88
CA GLY A 165 28.94 -2.65 17.51
C GLY A 165 28.61 -3.77 16.51
N ALA A 166 27.96 -4.85 16.94
CA ALA A 166 27.48 -5.91 16.06
C ALA A 166 26.51 -5.34 15.01
N ASN A 167 26.96 -5.23 13.76
CA ASN A 167 26.21 -4.61 12.68
C ASN A 167 26.29 -5.36 11.35
N VAL A 168 26.76 -6.61 11.35
CA VAL A 168 26.82 -7.46 10.16
C VAL A 168 25.55 -8.28 10.05
N LEU A 169 24.84 -8.12 8.94
CA LEU A 169 23.74 -8.98 8.50
C LEU A 169 24.30 -9.99 7.50
N PHE A 170 24.21 -11.26 7.80
CA PHE A 170 24.50 -12.31 6.83
C PHE A 170 23.28 -12.55 5.95
N VAL A 171 23.49 -12.64 4.64
CA VAL A 171 22.47 -12.97 3.66
C VAL A 171 22.97 -14.13 2.82
N ASP A 172 22.18 -15.21 2.72
CA ASP A 172 22.54 -16.35 1.89
C ASP A 172 22.66 -15.91 0.42
N GLU A 173 23.68 -16.40 -0.28
CA GLU A 173 23.90 -16.08 -1.71
C GLU A 173 22.79 -16.58 -2.63
N GLU A 174 22.03 -17.58 -2.20
CA GLU A 174 20.89 -18.16 -2.90
C GLU A 174 19.54 -17.48 -2.56
N ILE A 175 19.56 -16.20 -2.12
CA ILE A 175 18.38 -15.35 -2.03
C ILE A 175 18.06 -14.77 -3.41
N PHE A 176 16.79 -14.40 -3.65
CA PHE A 176 16.46 -13.66 -4.88
C PHE A 176 17.25 -12.36 -4.97
N PRO A 177 17.89 -12.08 -6.14
CA PRO A 177 18.73 -10.89 -6.31
C PRO A 177 18.00 -9.57 -6.04
N GLN A 178 16.69 -9.47 -6.37
CA GLN A 178 15.90 -8.27 -6.07
C GLN A 178 15.75 -8.05 -4.55
N ASN A 179 15.63 -9.12 -3.77
CA ASN A 179 15.54 -9.02 -2.31
C ASN A 179 16.87 -8.53 -1.73
N LEU A 180 17.98 -9.08 -2.20
CA LEU A 180 19.31 -8.62 -1.80
C LEU A 180 19.52 -7.13 -2.11
N ALA A 181 19.15 -6.68 -3.31
CA ALA A 181 19.30 -5.28 -3.73
C ALA A 181 18.54 -4.30 -2.81
N VAL A 182 17.31 -4.62 -2.45
CA VAL A 182 16.49 -3.76 -1.56
C VAL A 182 17.00 -3.82 -0.12
N ILE A 183 17.45 -5.00 0.36
CA ILE A 183 18.13 -5.14 1.66
C ILE A 183 19.37 -4.22 1.71
N GLN A 184 20.21 -4.23 0.67
CA GLN A 184 21.40 -3.38 0.59
C GLN A 184 21.04 -1.89 0.62
N THR A 185 20.02 -1.47 -0.14
CA THR A 185 19.53 -0.08 -0.14
C THR A 185 19.06 0.36 1.26
N ARG A 186 18.37 -0.51 1.99
CA ARG A 186 17.89 -0.24 3.34
C ARG A 186 18.99 -0.28 4.40
N ALA A 187 19.95 -1.18 4.26
CA ALA A 187 21.04 -1.40 5.21
C ALA A 187 22.04 -0.24 5.24
N LEU A 188 22.36 0.32 4.06
CA LEU A 188 23.40 1.33 3.90
C LEU A 188 23.22 2.56 4.80
N PRO A 189 22.07 3.25 4.81
CA PRO A 189 21.89 4.44 5.63
C PRO A 189 21.82 4.16 7.14
N GLN A 190 21.55 2.92 7.52
CA GLN A 190 21.48 2.49 8.93
C GLN A 190 22.84 1.96 9.45
N GLY A 191 23.88 1.98 8.63
CA GLY A 191 25.22 1.53 8.98
C GLY A 191 25.35 0.01 9.12
N MET A 192 24.40 -0.77 8.61
CA MET A 192 24.49 -2.22 8.55
C MET A 192 25.47 -2.63 7.45
N LYS A 193 26.29 -3.62 7.73
CA LYS A 193 27.16 -4.28 6.75
C LYS A 193 26.51 -5.57 6.27
N ILE A 194 26.45 -5.78 4.98
CA ILE A 194 25.91 -7.00 4.38
C ILE A 194 27.06 -7.93 4.05
N GLN A 195 27.01 -9.15 4.59
CA GLN A 195 27.89 -10.26 4.22
C GLN A 195 27.07 -11.28 3.43
N VAL A 196 27.36 -11.41 2.14
CA VAL A 196 26.74 -12.42 1.27
C VAL A 196 27.67 -13.63 1.19
N GLY A 197 27.10 -14.82 1.27
CA GLY A 197 27.88 -16.08 1.14
C GLY A 197 27.03 -17.32 1.35
N ASN A 198 27.65 -18.46 1.27
CA ASN A 198 27.02 -19.77 1.48
C ASN A 198 26.79 -20.02 2.98
N TYR A 199 25.53 -20.26 3.38
CA TYR A 199 25.19 -20.49 4.79
C TYR A 199 25.93 -21.71 5.39
N LYS A 200 26.30 -22.73 4.58
CA LYS A 200 27.02 -23.93 5.01
C LYS A 200 28.46 -23.61 5.44
N GLU A 201 29.03 -22.52 4.92
CA GLU A 201 30.38 -22.06 5.18
C GLU A 201 30.48 -20.96 6.24
N LEU A 202 29.31 -20.47 6.72
CA LEU A 202 29.27 -19.36 7.65
C LEU A 202 29.91 -19.71 8.99
N VAL A 203 30.92 -18.92 9.37
CA VAL A 203 31.48 -18.90 10.72
C VAL A 203 30.84 -17.74 11.49
N PHE A 204 30.09 -18.05 12.53
CA PHE A 204 29.46 -17.04 13.38
C PHE A 204 30.50 -16.25 14.17
N THR A 205 30.56 -14.95 13.94
CA THR A 205 31.38 -13.99 14.70
C THR A 205 30.51 -13.08 15.55
N PRO A 206 31.04 -12.45 16.62
CA PRO A 206 30.28 -11.53 17.45
C PRO A 206 29.73 -10.27 16.71
N GLU A 207 30.22 -10.00 15.50
CA GLU A 207 29.76 -8.88 14.67
C GLU A 207 28.47 -9.21 13.95
N ILE A 208 28.14 -10.48 13.73
CA ILE A 208 26.94 -10.93 13.03
C ILE A 208 25.76 -10.90 14.01
N PHE A 209 24.76 -10.08 13.72
CA PHE A 209 23.58 -9.98 14.58
C PHE A 209 22.39 -10.80 14.08
N ALA A 210 22.33 -11.10 12.78
CA ALA A 210 21.24 -11.83 12.17
C ALA A 210 21.60 -12.44 10.80
N CYS A 211 20.76 -13.37 10.35
CA CYS A 211 20.87 -14.05 9.07
C CYS A 211 19.54 -14.00 8.32
N ILE A 212 19.61 -13.93 6.98
CA ILE A 212 18.45 -14.08 6.08
C ILE A 212 18.73 -15.26 5.15
N LEU A 213 17.74 -16.17 5.07
CA LEU A 213 17.74 -17.38 4.23
C LEU A 213 16.52 -17.36 3.32
N GLN A 214 16.52 -18.19 2.25
CA GLN A 214 15.36 -18.37 1.37
C GLN A 214 14.94 -19.85 1.28
N TYR A 215 13.62 -20.12 1.25
CA TYR A 215 13.07 -21.47 1.33
C TYR A 215 11.80 -21.66 0.49
N PRO A 216 11.83 -22.41 -0.63
CA PRO A 216 13.03 -22.90 -1.32
C PRO A 216 13.97 -21.76 -1.73
N ASN A 217 15.25 -22.03 -1.94
CA ASN A 217 16.20 -21.01 -2.34
C ASN A 217 16.02 -20.55 -3.81
N ALA A 218 16.74 -19.54 -4.23
CA ALA A 218 16.59 -18.94 -5.56
C ALA A 218 16.87 -19.90 -6.73
N SER A 219 17.65 -20.94 -6.52
CA SER A 219 17.90 -22.01 -7.48
C SER A 219 16.83 -23.12 -7.42
N GLY A 220 15.90 -23.06 -6.48
CA GLY A 220 14.84 -24.02 -6.26
C GLY A 220 15.17 -25.15 -5.27
N SER A 221 16.35 -25.17 -4.66
CA SER A 221 16.71 -26.19 -3.68
C SER A 221 15.95 -26.05 -2.37
N VAL A 222 15.49 -27.17 -1.85
CA VAL A 222 14.88 -27.27 -0.52
C VAL A 222 15.95 -27.75 0.44
N GLU A 223 16.44 -26.87 1.30
CA GLU A 223 17.50 -27.12 2.24
C GLU A 223 16.96 -27.39 3.66
N ASP A 224 17.67 -28.18 4.45
CA ASP A 224 17.34 -28.38 5.87
C ASP A 224 18.11 -27.38 6.75
N TYR A 225 17.43 -26.31 7.14
CA TYR A 225 18.02 -25.23 7.91
C TYR A 225 17.99 -25.42 9.43
N ARG A 226 17.48 -26.55 9.96
CA ARG A 226 17.33 -26.77 11.42
C ARG A 226 18.63 -26.61 12.18
N GLU A 227 19.67 -27.30 11.75
CA GLU A 227 20.98 -27.21 12.41
C GLU A 227 21.60 -25.81 12.31
N PHE A 228 21.40 -25.12 11.16
CA PHE A 228 21.89 -23.77 10.99
C PHE A 228 21.21 -22.81 11.97
N VAL A 229 19.88 -22.89 12.12
CA VAL A 229 19.12 -22.05 13.05
C VAL A 229 19.53 -22.29 14.49
N GLU A 230 19.76 -23.54 14.90
CA GLU A 230 20.26 -23.85 16.23
C GLU A 230 21.63 -23.20 16.48
N LYS A 231 22.57 -23.29 15.52
CA LYS A 231 23.88 -22.64 15.59
C LYS A 231 23.77 -21.11 15.64
N ALA A 232 22.91 -20.53 14.82
CA ALA A 232 22.65 -19.08 14.81
C ALA A 232 22.15 -18.58 16.17
N HIS A 233 21.18 -19.28 16.75
CA HIS A 233 20.64 -18.94 18.06
C HIS A 233 21.66 -19.12 19.18
N ALA A 234 22.51 -20.18 19.13
CA ALA A 234 23.61 -20.36 20.05
C ALA A 234 24.64 -19.21 20.00
N ALA A 235 24.78 -18.57 18.81
CA ALA A 235 25.57 -17.37 18.60
C ALA A 235 24.83 -16.05 18.85
N HIS A 236 23.63 -16.10 19.41
CA HIS A 236 22.74 -14.97 19.62
C HIS A 236 22.32 -14.23 18.33
N CYS A 237 22.41 -14.87 17.18
CA CYS A 237 21.95 -14.36 15.89
C CYS A 237 20.49 -14.73 15.64
N LYS A 238 19.72 -13.77 15.14
CA LYS A 238 18.33 -14.04 14.71
C LYS A 238 18.29 -14.53 13.28
N VAL A 239 17.24 -15.29 12.95
CA VAL A 239 17.08 -15.85 11.61
C VAL A 239 15.74 -15.43 11.02
N ALA A 240 15.78 -14.76 9.87
CA ALA A 240 14.63 -14.49 9.03
C ALA A 240 14.67 -15.40 7.79
N VAL A 241 13.49 -15.84 7.36
CA VAL A 241 13.35 -16.77 6.23
C VAL A 241 12.37 -16.18 5.24
N ASP A 242 12.83 -15.98 4.01
CA ASP A 242 12.01 -15.72 2.84
C ASP A 242 11.43 -17.04 2.36
N ALA A 243 10.13 -17.23 2.47
CA ALA A 243 9.52 -18.52 2.17
C ALA A 243 8.41 -18.42 1.11
N ASP A 244 8.45 -19.32 0.14
CA ASP A 244 7.36 -19.48 -0.82
C ASP A 244 6.11 -20.03 -0.11
N ILE A 245 5.03 -19.24 -0.10
CA ILE A 245 3.83 -19.56 0.70
C ILE A 245 3.13 -20.84 0.22
N MET A 246 3.15 -21.16 -1.09
CA MET A 246 2.50 -22.35 -1.65
C MET A 246 3.29 -23.61 -1.28
N SER A 247 4.60 -23.53 -1.26
CA SER A 247 5.48 -24.64 -0.87
C SER A 247 5.22 -25.13 0.55
N LEU A 248 4.84 -24.18 1.45
CA LEU A 248 4.57 -24.46 2.86
C LEU A 248 3.31 -25.34 3.08
N ALA A 249 2.50 -25.58 2.05
CA ALA A 249 1.45 -26.59 2.12
C ALA A 249 2.01 -28.01 2.16
N LEU A 250 3.24 -28.24 1.66
CA LEU A 250 3.92 -29.54 1.62
C LEU A 250 5.21 -29.60 2.45
N LEU A 251 5.91 -28.50 2.63
CA LEU A 251 7.17 -28.41 3.35
C LEU A 251 6.98 -28.10 4.83
N VAL A 252 7.89 -28.57 5.68
CA VAL A 252 7.91 -28.19 7.09
C VAL A 252 8.08 -26.68 7.19
N PRO A 253 7.14 -25.97 7.84
CA PRO A 253 7.17 -24.51 7.88
C PRO A 253 8.29 -23.97 8.79
N PRO A 254 8.85 -22.80 8.45
CA PRO A 254 9.97 -22.22 9.18
C PRO A 254 9.71 -21.98 10.68
N GLY A 255 8.49 -21.73 11.08
CA GLY A 255 8.12 -21.58 12.49
C GLY A 255 8.35 -22.85 13.32
N GLU A 256 8.25 -24.05 12.72
CA GLU A 256 8.45 -25.33 13.42
C GLU A 256 9.92 -25.62 13.69
N TRP A 257 10.83 -25.08 12.89
CA TRP A 257 12.28 -25.25 13.10
C TRP A 257 12.97 -23.98 13.61
N GLY A 258 12.19 -23.04 14.13
CA GLY A 258 12.70 -22.00 15.01
C GLY A 258 13.06 -20.67 14.36
N ALA A 259 12.60 -20.39 13.13
CA ALA A 259 12.73 -19.06 12.54
C ALA A 259 12.20 -17.96 13.47
N ASP A 260 12.86 -16.81 13.51
CA ASP A 260 12.42 -15.65 14.27
C ASP A 260 11.40 -14.81 13.47
N ILE A 261 11.60 -14.74 12.15
CA ILE A 261 10.77 -14.03 11.19
C ILE A 261 10.58 -14.92 9.97
N VAL A 262 9.37 -14.94 9.40
CA VAL A 262 9.06 -15.55 8.11
C VAL A 262 8.35 -14.50 7.27
N PHE A 263 8.86 -14.25 6.07
CA PHE A 263 8.28 -13.28 5.15
C PHE A 263 8.28 -13.85 3.72
N GLY A 264 7.62 -13.17 2.81
CA GLY A 264 7.53 -13.56 1.41
C GLY A 264 6.36 -12.91 0.68
N SER A 265 6.03 -13.40 -0.51
CA SER A 265 4.92 -12.94 -1.32
C SER A 265 3.70 -13.86 -1.20
N THR A 266 2.49 -13.27 -1.27
CA THR A 266 1.23 -14.02 -1.41
C THR A 266 0.72 -14.02 -2.85
N GLN A 267 1.51 -13.60 -3.81
CA GLN A 267 1.11 -13.50 -5.23
C GLN A 267 0.53 -14.82 -5.74
N ARG A 268 1.09 -15.97 -5.35
CA ARG A 268 0.60 -17.30 -5.72
C ARG A 268 -0.79 -17.67 -5.19
N LEU A 269 -1.38 -16.86 -4.33
CA LEU A 269 -2.72 -17.09 -3.80
C LEU A 269 -3.76 -16.30 -4.63
N GLY A 270 -3.79 -16.55 -5.94
CA GLY A 270 -4.79 -16.03 -6.87
C GLY A 270 -4.58 -14.57 -7.29
N ILE A 271 -3.38 -14.03 -7.21
CA ILE A 271 -3.06 -12.67 -7.66
C ILE A 271 -2.38 -12.72 -9.03
N PRO A 272 -2.87 -11.97 -10.04
CA PRO A 272 -2.23 -11.91 -11.35
C PRO A 272 -0.80 -11.34 -11.29
N LEU A 273 -0.02 -11.59 -12.33
CA LEU A 273 1.38 -11.13 -12.42
C LEU A 273 1.54 -9.61 -12.48
N PHE A 274 0.65 -8.91 -13.17
CA PHE A 274 0.57 -7.45 -13.26
C PHE A 274 1.90 -6.74 -13.53
N TYR A 275 2.78 -7.36 -14.31
CA TYR A 275 4.13 -6.85 -14.58
C TYR A 275 4.92 -6.54 -13.28
N GLY A 276 4.66 -7.33 -12.23
CA GLY A 276 5.36 -7.29 -10.96
C GLY A 276 4.54 -6.82 -9.75
N GLY A 277 3.37 -6.27 -9.95
CA GLY A 277 2.51 -5.85 -8.83
C GLY A 277 1.35 -4.94 -9.26
N PRO A 278 0.42 -4.67 -8.31
CA PRO A 278 0.54 -4.88 -6.86
C PRO A 278 0.37 -6.34 -6.44
N SER A 279 1.10 -6.74 -5.41
CA SER A 279 0.92 -8.01 -4.71
C SER A 279 1.12 -7.80 -3.21
N ALA A 280 0.40 -8.57 -2.37
CA ALA A 280 0.56 -8.47 -0.94
C ALA A 280 1.75 -9.32 -0.47
N ALA A 281 2.75 -8.70 0.12
CA ALA A 281 3.75 -9.43 0.89
C ALA A 281 3.21 -9.77 2.27
N TYR A 282 3.72 -10.83 2.86
CA TYR A 282 3.42 -11.22 4.23
C TYR A 282 4.64 -11.11 5.13
N PHE A 283 4.36 -10.97 6.42
CA PHE A 283 5.38 -10.91 7.45
C PHE A 283 4.82 -11.54 8.72
N ALA A 284 5.51 -12.57 9.22
CA ALA A 284 5.12 -13.31 10.41
C ALA A 284 6.29 -13.40 11.39
N THR A 285 6.02 -13.38 12.68
CA THR A 285 7.05 -13.39 13.72
C THR A 285 6.55 -14.04 15.01
N ARG A 286 7.45 -14.17 15.97
CA ARG A 286 7.17 -14.67 17.32
C ARG A 286 6.38 -13.64 18.14
N ASP A 287 5.56 -14.08 19.08
CA ASP A 287 4.77 -13.20 19.93
C ASP A 287 5.60 -12.19 20.73
N GLU A 288 6.79 -12.58 21.16
CA GLU A 288 7.72 -11.71 21.89
C GLU A 288 8.15 -10.47 21.10
N TYR A 289 8.10 -10.52 19.76
CA TYR A 289 8.49 -9.40 18.87
C TYR A 289 7.32 -8.56 18.36
N LYS A 290 6.11 -8.82 18.80
CA LYS A 290 4.88 -8.13 18.31
C LYS A 290 4.94 -6.60 18.34
N ARG A 291 5.70 -6.02 19.28
CA ARG A 291 5.85 -4.56 19.38
C ARG A 291 6.88 -3.96 18.42
N ASN A 292 7.67 -4.81 17.77
CA ASN A 292 8.70 -4.42 16.80
C ASN A 292 8.29 -4.75 15.35
N MET A 293 7.21 -5.47 15.17
CA MET A 293 6.71 -5.90 13.88
C MET A 293 6.30 -4.72 13.00
N PRO A 294 6.72 -4.65 11.73
CA PRO A 294 6.25 -3.65 10.79
C PRO A 294 4.81 -3.91 10.32
N GLY A 295 4.16 -2.88 9.81
CA GLY A 295 2.82 -3.00 9.25
C GLY A 295 1.71 -3.13 10.30
N ARG A 296 0.49 -3.26 9.81
CA ARG A 296 -0.72 -3.29 10.64
C ARG A 296 -1.05 -4.70 11.10
N ILE A 297 -1.67 -4.79 12.26
CA ILE A 297 -2.15 -6.05 12.84
C ILE A 297 -3.63 -5.88 13.15
N ILE A 298 -4.45 -6.84 12.74
CA ILE A 298 -5.85 -6.94 13.11
C ILE A 298 -5.96 -7.87 14.33
N GLY A 299 -6.83 -7.50 15.26
CA GLY A 299 -7.10 -8.29 16.44
C GLY A 299 -8.58 -8.30 16.80
N TRP A 300 -8.95 -9.21 17.69
CA TRP A 300 -10.26 -9.25 18.30
C TRP A 300 -10.38 -8.24 19.44
N SER A 301 -11.60 -7.75 19.66
CA SER A 301 -12.04 -7.01 20.83
C SER A 301 -13.53 -7.29 21.07
N LYS A 302 -14.13 -6.52 21.96
CA LYS A 302 -15.56 -6.50 22.23
C LYS A 302 -16.10 -5.08 22.11
N ASP A 303 -17.35 -4.94 21.74
CA ASP A 303 -18.04 -3.66 21.85
C ASP A 303 -18.58 -3.45 23.28
N LYS A 304 -19.17 -2.28 23.53
CA LYS A 304 -19.67 -1.89 24.86
C LYS A 304 -20.73 -2.86 25.42
N TYR A 305 -21.37 -3.67 24.57
CA TYR A 305 -22.34 -4.68 24.98
C TYR A 305 -21.76 -6.10 25.05
N GLY A 306 -20.47 -6.27 24.83
CA GLY A 306 -19.77 -7.55 24.90
C GLY A 306 -19.80 -8.37 23.61
N LYS A 307 -20.38 -7.86 22.51
CA LYS A 307 -20.34 -8.51 21.21
C LYS A 307 -18.92 -8.48 20.65
N LEU A 308 -18.48 -9.59 20.06
CA LEU A 308 -17.17 -9.69 19.44
C LEU A 308 -17.06 -8.73 18.24
N ALA A 309 -15.93 -8.04 18.15
CA ALA A 309 -15.61 -7.10 17.10
C ALA A 309 -14.14 -7.23 16.68
N TYR A 310 -13.86 -6.95 15.41
CA TYR A 310 -12.49 -6.84 14.91
C TYR A 310 -12.02 -5.39 15.01
N ARG A 311 -10.71 -5.19 15.14
CA ARG A 311 -10.10 -3.86 15.16
C ARG A 311 -8.65 -3.91 14.71
N MET A 312 -8.07 -2.77 14.32
CA MET A 312 -6.62 -2.62 14.21
C MET A 312 -6.01 -2.58 15.61
N ALA A 313 -5.02 -3.45 15.86
CA ALA A 313 -4.39 -3.61 17.16
C ALA A 313 -2.98 -2.99 17.20
N LEU A 314 -2.53 -2.61 18.40
CA LEU A 314 -1.20 -2.08 18.67
C LEU A 314 -0.80 -0.89 17.78
N GLN A 315 -1.74 0.01 17.44
CA GLN A 315 -1.51 1.17 16.59
C GLN A 315 -0.44 2.13 17.16
N THR A 316 -0.17 2.07 18.45
CA THR A 316 0.88 2.85 19.11
C THR A 316 2.30 2.59 18.58
N ARG A 317 2.51 1.57 17.72
CA ARG A 317 3.78 1.30 17.03
C ARG A 317 3.93 2.12 15.74
N GLU A 318 2.80 2.56 15.17
CA GLU A 318 2.74 3.14 13.83
C GLU A 318 3.26 4.59 13.79
N GLN A 319 3.68 5.03 12.61
CA GLN A 319 4.32 6.32 12.39
C GLN A 319 3.42 7.53 12.68
N HIS A 320 2.10 7.41 12.51
CA HIS A 320 1.17 8.50 12.81
C HIS A 320 1.09 8.83 14.31
N ILE A 321 1.52 7.91 15.19
CA ILE A 321 1.58 8.09 16.64
C ILE A 321 3.03 8.30 17.10
N LYS A 322 3.94 7.42 16.69
CA LYS A 322 5.33 7.39 17.18
C LYS A 322 6.29 8.30 16.41
N ARG A 323 5.91 8.78 15.22
CA ARG A 323 6.74 9.68 14.40
C ARG A 323 8.16 9.10 14.21
N GLU A 324 9.19 9.85 14.61
CA GLU A 324 10.61 9.41 14.54
C GLU A 324 10.94 8.15 15.35
N LYS A 325 10.08 7.73 16.25
CA LYS A 325 10.24 6.52 17.10
C LYS A 325 9.42 5.33 16.60
N ALA A 326 8.82 5.44 15.42
CA ALA A 326 8.03 4.35 14.82
C ALA A 326 8.91 3.14 14.46
N THR A 327 8.32 1.96 14.45
CA THR A 327 9.02 0.72 14.06
C THR A 327 9.33 0.67 12.57
N SER A 328 8.55 1.37 11.76
CA SER A 328 8.66 1.45 10.29
C SER A 328 7.99 2.73 9.79
N ASN A 329 8.29 3.15 8.56
CA ASN A 329 7.58 4.23 7.89
C ASN A 329 6.32 3.75 7.14
N ILE A 330 6.00 2.46 7.16
CA ILE A 330 4.87 1.89 6.42
C ILE A 330 3.55 2.46 6.94
N CYS A 331 2.81 3.14 6.06
CA CYS A 331 1.46 3.65 6.28
C CYS A 331 0.44 2.88 5.43
N THR A 332 0.75 2.73 4.14
CA THR A 332 -0.04 1.98 3.16
C THR A 332 0.31 0.49 3.23
N ALA A 333 -0.70 -0.37 3.09
CA ALA A 333 -0.54 -1.81 2.90
C ALA A 333 -1.09 -2.21 1.53
N GLN A 334 -1.08 -3.49 1.18
CA GLN A 334 -1.72 -4.03 -0.02
C GLN A 334 -3.02 -4.75 0.37
N ALA A 335 -3.95 -4.02 1.02
CA ALA A 335 -5.09 -4.61 1.70
C ALA A 335 -6.08 -5.32 0.75
N LEU A 336 -6.31 -4.80 -0.46
CA LEU A 336 -7.17 -5.45 -1.45
C LEU A 336 -6.60 -6.81 -1.88
N LEU A 337 -5.30 -6.85 -2.19
CA LEU A 337 -4.62 -8.07 -2.61
C LEU A 337 -4.52 -9.08 -1.44
N ALA A 338 -4.29 -8.61 -0.23
CA ALA A 338 -4.33 -9.44 0.98
C ALA A 338 -5.73 -10.03 1.20
N THR A 339 -6.78 -9.25 0.98
CA THR A 339 -8.17 -9.72 1.02
C THR A 339 -8.42 -10.79 -0.03
N MET A 340 -7.97 -10.59 -1.27
CA MET A 340 -8.09 -11.57 -2.35
C MET A 340 -7.36 -12.87 -2.01
N ALA A 341 -6.10 -12.79 -1.55
CA ALA A 341 -5.31 -13.94 -1.13
C ALA A 341 -5.94 -14.68 0.06
N GLY A 342 -6.47 -13.95 1.04
CA GLY A 342 -7.24 -14.53 2.14
C GLY A 342 -8.50 -15.27 1.67
N PHE A 343 -9.22 -14.69 0.72
CA PHE A 343 -10.41 -15.32 0.11
C PHE A 343 -10.07 -16.50 -0.79
N TYR A 344 -8.94 -16.47 -1.48
CA TYR A 344 -8.42 -17.63 -2.20
C TYR A 344 -8.27 -18.83 -1.25
N ALA A 345 -7.66 -18.61 -0.09
CA ALA A 345 -7.52 -19.65 0.91
C ALA A 345 -8.86 -20.10 1.54
N VAL A 346 -9.82 -19.19 1.70
CA VAL A 346 -11.19 -19.52 2.14
C VAL A 346 -11.90 -20.37 1.10
N TYR A 347 -11.74 -20.06 -0.19
CA TYR A 347 -12.40 -20.77 -1.29
C TYR A 347 -11.83 -22.17 -1.52
N HIS A 348 -10.50 -22.30 -1.51
CA HIS A 348 -9.83 -23.60 -1.72
C HIS A 348 -9.77 -24.46 -0.45
N GLY A 349 -9.68 -23.85 0.72
CA GLY A 349 -9.48 -24.56 1.99
C GLY A 349 -8.14 -25.30 2.07
N GLN A 350 -7.96 -26.05 3.14
CA GLN A 350 -6.73 -26.83 3.37
C GLN A 350 -6.46 -27.81 2.23
N GLU A 351 -7.48 -28.62 1.86
CA GLU A 351 -7.30 -29.68 0.87
C GLU A 351 -7.10 -29.11 -0.54
N GLY A 352 -7.79 -28.03 -0.91
CA GLY A 352 -7.60 -27.38 -2.21
C GLY A 352 -6.18 -26.85 -2.38
N ILE A 353 -5.65 -26.09 -1.43
CA ILE A 353 -4.28 -25.55 -1.45
C ILE A 353 -3.27 -26.71 -1.50
N LYS A 354 -3.46 -27.73 -0.69
CA LYS A 354 -2.59 -28.91 -0.67
C LYS A 354 -2.60 -29.67 -2.01
N ASN A 355 -3.74 -29.79 -2.65
CA ASN A 355 -3.87 -30.45 -3.95
C ASN A 355 -3.20 -29.63 -5.07
N ILE A 356 -3.33 -28.28 -5.04
CA ILE A 356 -2.61 -27.40 -5.95
C ILE A 356 -1.10 -27.58 -5.78
N ALA A 357 -0.59 -27.50 -4.56
CA ALA A 357 0.83 -27.68 -4.27
C ALA A 357 1.35 -29.08 -4.68
N LYS A 358 0.58 -30.15 -4.43
CA LYS A 358 0.92 -31.51 -4.86
C LYS A 358 0.98 -31.65 -6.36
N ARG A 359 0.03 -31.06 -7.09
CA ARG A 359 0.01 -31.09 -8.55
C ARG A 359 1.26 -30.39 -9.11
N ILE A 360 1.57 -29.19 -8.64
CA ILE A 360 2.79 -28.45 -9.01
C ILE A 360 4.02 -29.33 -8.79
N HIS A 361 4.17 -29.87 -7.59
CA HIS A 361 5.31 -30.70 -7.23
C HIS A 361 5.41 -32.01 -8.02
N SER A 362 4.27 -32.66 -8.32
CA SER A 362 4.23 -33.88 -9.12
C SER A 362 4.67 -33.63 -10.56
N ILE A 363 4.20 -32.53 -11.18
CA ILE A 363 4.61 -32.09 -12.51
C ILE A 363 6.13 -31.84 -12.54
N THR A 364 6.62 -31.09 -11.58
CA THR A 364 8.06 -30.78 -11.44
C THR A 364 8.90 -32.05 -11.29
N THR A 365 8.47 -32.99 -10.43
CA THR A 365 9.14 -34.27 -10.20
C THR A 365 9.15 -35.12 -11.46
N TRP A 366 8.07 -35.10 -12.23
CA TRP A 366 7.97 -35.82 -13.49
C TRP A 366 8.92 -35.22 -14.55
N LEU A 367 8.88 -33.89 -14.73
CA LEU A 367 9.75 -33.19 -15.68
C LEU A 367 11.23 -33.41 -15.35
N ASN A 368 11.61 -33.37 -14.07
CA ASN A 368 12.96 -33.69 -13.68
C ASN A 368 13.42 -35.05 -14.21
N LYS A 369 12.63 -36.09 -14.00
CA LYS A 369 12.94 -37.44 -14.48
C LYS A 369 12.99 -37.52 -16.02
N ALA A 370 12.09 -36.85 -16.71
CA ALA A 370 12.04 -36.85 -18.17
C ALA A 370 13.27 -36.15 -18.76
N LEU A 371 13.62 -34.97 -18.26
CA LEU A 371 14.77 -34.18 -18.76
C LEU A 371 16.12 -34.83 -18.41
N THR A 372 16.23 -35.46 -17.24
CA THR A 372 17.43 -36.22 -16.88
C THR A 372 17.67 -37.37 -17.87
N ARG A 373 16.62 -38.02 -18.38
CA ARG A 373 16.74 -39.06 -19.43
C ARG A 373 17.21 -38.50 -20.78
N LEU A 374 16.98 -37.24 -21.04
CA LEU A 374 17.47 -36.50 -22.22
C LEU A 374 18.90 -35.97 -22.05
N GLY A 375 19.58 -36.29 -20.93
CA GLY A 375 20.96 -35.90 -20.66
C GLY A 375 21.12 -34.55 -19.98
N TYR A 376 20.06 -33.90 -19.56
CA TYR A 376 20.16 -32.70 -18.74
C TYR A 376 20.55 -33.07 -17.29
N VAL A 377 21.53 -32.33 -16.71
CA VAL A 377 22.03 -32.62 -15.36
C VAL A 377 21.40 -31.68 -14.37
N GLN A 378 20.51 -32.19 -13.53
CA GLN A 378 19.77 -31.42 -12.56
C GLN A 378 20.64 -31.15 -11.32
N HIS A 379 20.59 -29.91 -10.78
CA HIS A 379 21.38 -29.45 -9.64
C HIS A 379 20.70 -29.62 -8.28
N ASN A 380 19.38 -29.57 -8.24
CA ASN A 380 18.63 -29.61 -6.98
C ASN A 380 18.33 -31.04 -6.58
N GLU A 381 18.90 -31.54 -5.49
CA GLU A 381 18.56 -32.87 -4.97
C GLU A 381 17.11 -32.93 -4.48
N LEU A 382 16.71 -31.90 -3.70
CA LEU A 382 15.35 -31.70 -3.22
C LEU A 382 14.82 -30.37 -3.74
N PHE A 383 13.59 -30.37 -4.22
CA PHE A 383 12.95 -29.19 -4.81
C PHE A 383 11.44 -29.21 -4.55
N PHE A 384 10.79 -28.08 -4.76
CA PHE A 384 9.33 -27.96 -4.76
C PHE A 384 8.80 -27.84 -6.20
N ASP A 385 9.02 -26.73 -6.86
CA ASP A 385 8.48 -26.33 -8.15
C ASP A 385 9.53 -25.86 -9.16
N THR A 386 10.73 -25.56 -8.70
CA THR A 386 11.80 -24.95 -9.50
C THR A 386 12.93 -25.93 -9.73
N LEU A 387 13.34 -26.06 -10.98
CA LEU A 387 14.46 -26.90 -11.41
C LEU A 387 15.53 -26.06 -12.10
N ARG A 388 16.80 -26.44 -11.87
CA ARG A 388 17.96 -25.89 -12.55
C ARG A 388 18.79 -27.00 -13.18
N PHE A 389 19.16 -26.85 -14.44
CA PHE A 389 19.89 -27.85 -15.19
C PHE A 389 21.14 -27.29 -15.84
N SER A 390 22.25 -28.05 -15.81
CA SER A 390 23.31 -27.95 -16.79
C SER A 390 22.89 -28.66 -18.08
N LEU A 391 23.25 -28.05 -19.19
CA LEU A 391 22.88 -28.54 -20.52
C LEU A 391 23.82 -29.64 -20.98
N PRO A 392 23.33 -30.61 -21.81
CA PRO A 392 24.23 -31.54 -22.52
C PRO A 392 25.25 -30.78 -23.40
N ASP A 393 26.45 -31.35 -23.60
CA ASP A 393 27.57 -30.68 -24.33
C ASP A 393 27.19 -30.16 -25.73
N HIS A 394 26.23 -30.77 -26.40
CA HIS A 394 25.76 -30.38 -27.74
C HIS A 394 24.61 -29.39 -27.73
N VAL A 395 24.13 -29.00 -26.53
CA VAL A 395 23.03 -28.04 -26.36
C VAL A 395 23.58 -26.74 -25.78
N SER A 396 23.43 -25.65 -26.51
CA SER A 396 23.73 -24.33 -25.94
C SER A 396 22.49 -23.65 -25.38
N ALA A 397 22.67 -22.82 -24.35
CA ALA A 397 21.59 -22.01 -23.78
C ALA A 397 20.91 -21.12 -24.85
N GLN A 398 21.70 -20.63 -25.82
CA GLN A 398 21.17 -19.82 -26.94
C GLN A 398 20.27 -20.63 -27.86
N LYS A 399 20.64 -21.92 -28.20
CA LYS A 399 19.80 -22.84 -29.00
C LYS A 399 18.47 -23.07 -28.29
N LEU A 400 18.54 -23.41 -26.99
CA LEU A 400 17.34 -23.66 -26.18
C LEU A 400 16.44 -22.41 -26.08
N ARG A 401 17.05 -21.23 -25.86
CA ARG A 401 16.33 -19.96 -25.81
C ARG A 401 15.60 -19.64 -27.13
N THR A 402 16.27 -19.88 -28.26
CA THR A 402 15.68 -19.65 -29.57
C THR A 402 14.46 -20.57 -29.79
N ILE A 403 14.56 -21.83 -29.40
CA ILE A 403 13.44 -22.80 -29.50
C ILE A 403 12.30 -22.39 -28.56
N ALA A 404 12.58 -22.07 -27.29
CA ALA A 404 11.57 -21.67 -26.32
C ALA A 404 10.82 -20.42 -26.79
N LEU A 405 11.52 -19.38 -27.22
CA LEU A 405 10.91 -18.13 -27.73
C LEU A 405 10.08 -18.39 -29.01
N SER A 406 10.50 -19.29 -29.89
CA SER A 406 9.70 -19.67 -31.07
C SER A 406 8.39 -20.36 -30.73
N LYS A 407 8.26 -20.86 -29.51
CA LYS A 407 7.06 -21.50 -28.95
C LYS A 407 6.38 -20.62 -27.87
N GLU A 408 6.72 -19.34 -27.82
CA GLU A 408 6.14 -18.36 -26.90
C GLU A 408 6.32 -18.74 -25.43
N VAL A 409 7.49 -19.29 -25.06
CA VAL A 409 7.85 -19.71 -23.71
C VAL A 409 9.07 -18.95 -23.22
N ASN A 410 8.99 -18.44 -21.98
CA ASN A 410 10.10 -17.83 -21.25
C ASN A 410 10.64 -18.79 -20.19
N LEU A 411 11.97 -19.02 -20.25
CA LEU A 411 12.73 -19.78 -19.25
C LEU A 411 13.73 -18.86 -18.53
N ARG A 412 14.25 -19.30 -17.39
CA ARG A 412 15.33 -18.61 -16.69
C ARG A 412 16.68 -19.07 -17.21
N TYR A 413 17.55 -18.14 -17.57
CA TYR A 413 18.92 -18.40 -18.05
C TYR A 413 19.92 -17.84 -17.04
N TYR A 414 20.94 -18.65 -16.70
CA TYR A 414 22.00 -18.29 -15.79
C TYR A 414 23.27 -17.94 -16.53
N ASP A 415 24.12 -17.07 -15.95
CA ASP A 415 25.36 -16.58 -16.59
C ASP A 415 26.37 -17.70 -16.85
N ASN A 416 26.33 -18.78 -16.10
CA ASN A 416 27.17 -19.96 -16.30
C ASN A 416 26.66 -20.92 -17.41
N GLY A 417 25.59 -20.57 -18.10
CA GLY A 417 25.01 -21.37 -19.18
C GLY A 417 23.94 -22.38 -18.71
N ASP A 418 23.66 -22.48 -17.41
CA ASP A 418 22.55 -23.30 -16.93
C ASP A 418 21.18 -22.70 -17.33
N VAL A 419 20.15 -23.53 -17.31
CA VAL A 419 18.77 -23.11 -17.55
C VAL A 419 17.88 -23.60 -16.42
N GLY A 420 16.96 -22.77 -15.99
CA GLY A 420 15.97 -23.12 -14.98
C GLY A 420 14.55 -22.80 -15.43
N PHE A 421 13.61 -23.40 -14.73
CA PHE A 421 12.20 -23.08 -14.87
C PHE A 421 11.42 -23.40 -13.57
N SER A 422 10.34 -22.70 -13.36
CA SER A 422 9.44 -22.90 -12.22
C SER A 422 8.05 -23.29 -12.70
N ILE A 423 7.49 -24.34 -12.14
CA ILE A 423 6.12 -24.82 -12.44
C ILE A 423 5.14 -24.10 -11.49
N ASP A 424 3.98 -23.77 -12.00
CA ASP A 424 2.94 -23.05 -11.28
C ASP A 424 1.55 -23.70 -11.38
N GLU A 425 0.57 -23.01 -10.80
CA GLU A 425 -0.82 -23.48 -10.73
C GLU A 425 -1.45 -23.64 -12.12
N THR A 426 -1.06 -22.84 -13.10
CA THR A 426 -1.68 -22.85 -14.44
C THR A 426 -1.16 -23.97 -15.34
N THR A 427 0.02 -24.51 -15.02
CA THR A 427 0.67 -25.56 -15.83
C THR A 427 -0.18 -26.82 -15.97
N ASP A 428 -0.53 -27.20 -17.18
CA ASP A 428 -1.30 -28.40 -17.51
C ASP A 428 -0.52 -29.43 -18.37
N LEU A 429 -1.17 -30.50 -18.83
CA LEU A 429 -0.52 -31.54 -19.69
C LEU A 429 -0.02 -30.98 -21.02
N LYS A 430 -0.68 -29.95 -21.57
CA LYS A 430 -0.23 -29.35 -22.84
C LYS A 430 1.06 -28.60 -22.62
N ASP A 431 1.14 -27.90 -21.52
CA ASP A 431 2.33 -27.14 -21.10
C ASP A 431 3.51 -28.06 -20.79
N VAL A 432 3.24 -29.17 -20.11
CA VAL A 432 4.26 -30.19 -19.86
C VAL A 432 4.78 -30.78 -21.20
N ASN A 433 3.90 -31.11 -22.15
CA ASN A 433 4.29 -31.58 -23.47
C ASN A 433 5.02 -30.50 -24.26
N LEU A 434 4.64 -29.22 -24.11
CA LEU A 434 5.33 -28.08 -24.72
C LEU A 434 6.75 -27.97 -24.19
N LEU A 435 6.93 -27.92 -22.85
CA LEU A 435 8.25 -27.90 -22.21
C LEU A 435 9.09 -29.10 -22.65
N LEU A 436 8.54 -30.32 -22.57
CA LEU A 436 9.24 -31.54 -23.01
C LEU A 436 9.68 -31.45 -24.47
N SER A 437 8.82 -30.91 -25.36
CA SER A 437 9.16 -30.71 -26.76
C SER A 437 10.30 -29.71 -26.97
N ILE A 438 10.34 -28.63 -26.21
CA ILE A 438 11.40 -27.61 -26.27
C ILE A 438 12.75 -28.20 -25.91
N PHE A 439 12.83 -28.94 -24.82
CA PHE A 439 14.06 -29.55 -24.33
C PHE A 439 14.51 -30.73 -25.23
N SER A 440 13.56 -31.57 -25.75
CA SER A 440 13.88 -32.67 -26.63
C SER A 440 14.38 -32.22 -28.00
N ILE A 441 13.76 -31.18 -28.59
CA ILE A 441 14.24 -30.61 -29.87
C ILE A 441 15.65 -30.00 -29.67
N ALA A 442 15.92 -29.36 -28.53
CA ALA A 442 17.26 -28.84 -28.25
C ALA A 442 18.30 -29.95 -28.11
N ALA A 443 17.94 -31.08 -27.52
CA ALA A 443 18.77 -32.28 -27.38
C ALA A 443 18.83 -33.16 -28.63
N GLU A 444 18.10 -32.81 -29.70
CA GLU A 444 18.00 -33.59 -30.94
C GLU A 444 17.42 -35.01 -30.72
N GLU A 445 16.59 -35.14 -29.69
CA GLU A 445 15.92 -36.39 -29.29
C GLU A 445 14.43 -36.35 -29.62
N THR A 446 13.85 -37.54 -29.76
CA THR A 446 12.39 -37.71 -29.97
C THR A 446 11.76 -38.28 -28.71
N VAL A 447 10.71 -37.60 -28.23
CA VAL A 447 9.96 -38.03 -27.04
C VAL A 447 8.49 -38.27 -27.40
N GLN A 448 7.86 -39.20 -26.68
CA GLN A 448 6.42 -39.44 -26.80
C GLN A 448 5.65 -38.41 -25.94
N GLU A 449 4.48 -38.02 -26.42
CA GLU A 449 3.57 -37.21 -25.66
C GLU A 449 3.11 -37.90 -24.38
N VAL A 450 3.01 -37.09 -23.33
CA VAL A 450 2.54 -37.51 -22.03
C VAL A 450 1.03 -37.38 -21.96
N THR A 451 0.35 -38.40 -21.52
CA THR A 451 -1.12 -38.43 -21.37
C THR A 451 -1.58 -38.42 -19.93
N ASP A 452 -0.66 -38.65 -18.96
CA ASP A 452 -0.97 -38.67 -17.55
C ASP A 452 0.33 -38.42 -16.73
N ILE A 453 0.19 -37.74 -15.60
CA ILE A 453 1.28 -37.50 -14.64
C ILE A 453 0.83 -38.05 -13.29
N PRO A 454 1.41 -39.17 -12.83
CA PRO A 454 1.07 -39.74 -11.55
C PRO A 454 1.54 -38.85 -10.39
N GLU A 455 0.81 -38.85 -9.27
CA GLU A 455 1.26 -38.19 -8.04
C GLU A 455 2.63 -38.74 -7.64
N ALA A 456 3.57 -37.82 -7.48
CA ALA A 456 4.96 -38.15 -7.13
C ALA A 456 5.55 -37.07 -6.23
N SER A 457 6.58 -37.44 -5.47
CA SER A 457 7.29 -36.48 -4.66
C SER A 457 8.78 -36.82 -4.56
N SER A 458 9.63 -35.81 -4.74
CA SER A 458 11.06 -35.87 -4.48
C SER A 458 11.41 -35.59 -3.00
N LEU A 459 10.48 -35.04 -2.22
CA LEU A 459 10.72 -34.63 -0.85
C LEU A 459 10.93 -35.85 0.07
N ASN A 460 11.96 -35.76 0.90
CA ASN A 460 12.19 -36.73 1.94
C ASN A 460 11.16 -36.60 3.10
N ARG A 461 11.05 -37.63 3.94
CA ARG A 461 10.03 -37.66 5.00
C ARG A 461 10.23 -36.55 6.05
N GLU A 462 11.45 -36.09 6.25
CA GLU A 462 11.82 -35.14 7.32
C GLU A 462 11.47 -33.71 6.97
N LEU A 463 11.44 -33.37 5.68
CA LEU A 463 11.09 -32.04 5.17
C LEU A 463 9.61 -31.91 4.77
N ARG A 464 8.83 -33.00 4.84
CA ARG A 464 7.40 -32.95 4.57
C ARG A 464 6.62 -32.43 5.76
N ARG A 465 5.73 -31.48 5.49
CA ARG A 465 4.78 -30.96 6.48
C ARG A 465 3.92 -32.09 7.07
N ARG A 466 3.79 -32.10 8.39
CA ARG A 466 2.92 -33.05 9.12
C ARG A 466 1.82 -32.36 9.89
N THR A 467 1.96 -31.06 10.16
CA THR A 467 1.00 -30.25 10.89
C THR A 467 -0.14 -29.83 9.98
N SER A 468 -1.35 -29.85 10.54
CA SER A 468 -2.52 -29.31 9.86
C SER A 468 -2.45 -27.77 9.81
N PHE A 469 -3.16 -27.19 8.86
CA PHE A 469 -3.30 -25.72 8.69
C PHE A 469 -4.73 -25.43 8.22
N LEU A 470 -5.20 -24.20 8.33
CA LEU A 470 -6.53 -23.76 7.91
C LEU A 470 -7.66 -24.63 8.47
N THR A 471 -7.55 -25.01 9.75
CA THR A 471 -8.54 -25.88 10.42
C THR A 471 -9.77 -25.14 10.89
N HIS A 472 -9.74 -23.79 10.92
CA HIS A 472 -10.90 -22.98 11.31
C HIS A 472 -12.06 -23.15 10.31
N GLU A 473 -13.31 -23.11 10.81
CA GLU A 473 -14.50 -23.37 9.99
C GLU A 473 -14.62 -22.47 8.76
N VAL A 474 -14.11 -21.24 8.78
CA VAL A 474 -14.14 -20.31 7.64
C VAL A 474 -13.45 -20.89 6.41
N PHE A 475 -12.39 -21.66 6.60
CA PHE A 475 -11.63 -22.30 5.52
C PHE A 475 -12.20 -23.68 5.11
N ASN A 476 -13.31 -24.09 5.71
CA ASN A 476 -13.93 -25.41 5.48
C ASN A 476 -15.43 -25.30 5.15
N LYS A 477 -15.91 -24.12 4.77
CA LYS A 477 -17.33 -23.84 4.59
C LYS A 477 -17.72 -23.24 3.25
N TYR A 478 -16.89 -22.39 2.65
CA TYR A 478 -17.29 -21.54 1.52
C TYR A 478 -16.61 -21.99 0.21
N HIS A 479 -16.74 -23.28 -0.15
CA HIS A 479 -16.07 -23.88 -1.29
C HIS A 479 -16.90 -23.87 -2.58
N THR A 480 -18.20 -23.54 -2.51
CA THR A 480 -19.02 -23.35 -3.71
C THR A 480 -19.06 -21.87 -4.07
N GLU A 481 -19.21 -21.59 -5.37
CA GLU A 481 -19.29 -20.22 -5.87
C GLU A 481 -20.42 -19.43 -5.20
N THR A 482 -21.60 -20.05 -5.02
CA THR A 482 -22.74 -19.43 -4.35
C THR A 482 -22.44 -19.08 -2.90
N GLU A 483 -21.82 -19.97 -2.14
CA GLU A 483 -21.51 -19.71 -0.73
C GLU A 483 -20.41 -18.68 -0.59
N MET A 484 -19.39 -18.73 -1.44
CA MET A 484 -18.30 -17.74 -1.44
C MET A 484 -18.84 -16.35 -1.77
N MET A 485 -19.64 -16.20 -2.82
CA MET A 485 -20.29 -14.92 -3.15
C MET A 485 -21.13 -14.41 -1.98
N ARG A 486 -21.95 -15.26 -1.35
CA ARG A 486 -22.76 -14.86 -0.20
C ARG A 486 -21.92 -14.48 1.02
N TYR A 487 -20.77 -15.12 1.21
CA TYR A 487 -19.84 -14.78 2.26
C TYR A 487 -19.25 -13.37 2.02
N ILE A 488 -18.75 -13.12 0.81
CA ILE A 488 -18.22 -11.80 0.42
C ILE A 488 -19.29 -10.71 0.62
N LYS A 489 -20.52 -10.94 0.14
CA LYS A 489 -21.64 -9.98 0.29
C LYS A 489 -22.05 -9.73 1.74
N ARG A 490 -21.93 -10.74 2.62
CA ARG A 490 -22.13 -10.56 4.06
C ARG A 490 -21.09 -9.65 4.71
N LEU A 491 -19.85 -9.75 4.27
CA LEU A 491 -18.78 -8.86 4.77
C LEU A 491 -19.01 -7.45 4.26
N GLU A 492 -19.28 -7.31 2.98
CA GLU A 492 -19.54 -6.03 2.31
C GLU A 492 -20.61 -5.19 3.02
N ARG A 493 -21.70 -5.80 3.48
CA ARG A 493 -22.79 -5.12 4.21
C ARG A 493 -22.39 -4.53 5.55
N LYS A 494 -21.20 -4.85 6.05
CA LYS A 494 -20.71 -4.35 7.35
C LYS A 494 -19.80 -3.11 7.20
N ASP A 495 -19.60 -2.64 5.98
CA ASP A 495 -18.59 -1.65 5.66
C ASP A 495 -19.18 -0.45 4.92
N ILE A 496 -18.67 0.75 5.23
CA ILE A 496 -18.89 1.95 4.42
C ILE A 496 -17.71 2.12 3.45
N SER A 497 -18.05 2.46 2.20
CA SER A 497 -17.11 2.82 1.12
C SER A 497 -17.65 4.03 0.36
N LEU A 498 -16.89 4.55 -0.62
CA LEU A 498 -17.36 5.63 -1.49
C LEU A 498 -18.61 5.27 -2.33
N ALA A 499 -18.92 3.97 -2.43
CA ALA A 499 -20.18 3.53 -3.08
C ALA A 499 -21.44 3.78 -2.22
N HIS A 500 -21.28 4.18 -0.95
CA HIS A 500 -22.38 4.48 -0.03
C HIS A 500 -22.58 5.98 0.21
N SER A 501 -21.50 6.71 0.47
CA SER A 501 -21.50 8.13 0.78
C SER A 501 -20.12 8.73 0.60
N MET A 502 -20.01 10.04 0.65
CA MET A 502 -18.74 10.74 0.76
C MET A 502 -17.90 10.21 1.94
N ILE A 503 -16.59 10.09 1.73
CA ILE A 503 -15.62 9.82 2.79
C ILE A 503 -14.69 11.02 2.88
N SER A 504 -14.99 11.95 3.77
CA SER A 504 -14.33 13.26 3.88
C SER A 504 -13.05 13.25 4.71
N LEU A 505 -12.17 12.27 4.47
CA LEU A 505 -10.91 12.12 5.22
C LEU A 505 -9.90 13.21 4.85
N GLY A 506 -9.67 14.18 5.72
CA GLY A 506 -8.63 15.18 5.55
C GLY A 506 -7.22 14.59 5.52
N SER A 507 -6.35 15.19 4.71
CA SER A 507 -5.04 14.72 4.30
C SER A 507 -5.02 13.36 3.58
N CYS A 508 -6.19 12.88 3.14
CA CYS A 508 -6.31 11.66 2.34
C CYS A 508 -7.42 11.82 1.32
N THR A 509 -7.08 12.31 0.15
CA THR A 509 -8.04 12.52 -0.95
C THR A 509 -8.77 11.24 -1.30
N MET A 510 -10.06 11.18 -0.98
CA MET A 510 -10.95 10.04 -1.23
C MET A 510 -11.90 10.38 -2.37
N LYS A 511 -11.40 10.41 -3.60
CA LYS A 511 -12.22 10.61 -4.78
C LYS A 511 -12.67 9.30 -5.41
N LEU A 512 -13.88 9.27 -5.95
CA LEU A 512 -14.40 8.10 -6.66
C LEU A 512 -13.71 7.95 -8.02
N ASN A 513 -13.35 6.71 -8.35
CA ASN A 513 -12.77 6.35 -9.64
C ASN A 513 -13.84 6.16 -10.70
N ALA A 514 -13.58 6.58 -11.93
CA ALA A 514 -14.41 6.21 -13.06
C ALA A 514 -14.27 4.70 -13.36
N ALA A 515 -15.35 4.07 -13.79
CA ALA A 515 -15.33 2.65 -14.16
C ALA A 515 -14.41 2.40 -15.37
N SER A 516 -14.35 3.33 -16.31
CA SER A 516 -13.45 3.27 -17.48
C SER A 516 -11.96 3.24 -17.12
N GLU A 517 -11.57 3.81 -16.00
CA GLU A 517 -10.20 3.73 -15.47
C GLU A 517 -9.84 2.34 -14.95
N MET A 518 -10.85 1.61 -14.43
CA MET A 518 -10.66 0.29 -13.81
C MET A 518 -10.74 -0.87 -14.81
N LEU A 519 -11.50 -0.75 -15.89
CA LEU A 519 -11.71 -1.80 -16.90
C LEU A 519 -10.41 -2.38 -17.49
N PRO A 520 -9.36 -1.59 -17.77
CA PRO A 520 -8.10 -2.12 -18.28
C PRO A 520 -7.46 -3.19 -17.40
N LEU A 521 -7.68 -3.14 -16.09
CA LEU A 521 -7.08 -4.07 -15.12
C LEU A 521 -7.53 -5.53 -15.27
N SER A 522 -8.65 -5.77 -15.95
CA SER A 522 -9.16 -7.12 -16.27
C SER A 522 -8.74 -7.62 -17.66
N ASN A 523 -7.88 -6.87 -18.37
CA ASN A 523 -7.35 -7.27 -19.68
C ASN A 523 -6.07 -8.09 -19.51
N LEU A 524 -6.01 -9.27 -20.14
CA LEU A 524 -4.85 -10.16 -20.05
C LEU A 524 -3.54 -9.52 -20.51
N GLY A 525 -3.58 -8.57 -21.46
CA GLY A 525 -2.40 -7.83 -21.89
C GLY A 525 -1.74 -6.98 -20.78
N TRP A 526 -2.50 -6.65 -19.72
CA TRP A 526 -1.99 -6.00 -18.52
C TRP A 526 -1.77 -6.96 -17.35
N MET A 527 -2.62 -8.01 -17.23
CA MET A 527 -2.58 -8.93 -16.09
C MET A 527 -1.46 -9.98 -16.16
N ALA A 528 -1.19 -10.50 -17.36
CA ALA A 528 -0.43 -11.75 -17.53
C ALA A 528 1.05 -11.56 -17.88
N ILE A 529 1.59 -10.35 -17.77
CA ILE A 529 2.99 -10.08 -18.10
C ILE A 529 3.88 -10.29 -16.90
N HIS A 530 4.88 -11.14 -17.03
CA HIS A 530 5.89 -11.37 -16.00
C HIS A 530 6.85 -10.17 -15.91
N PRO A 531 7.22 -9.68 -14.69
CA PRO A 531 8.06 -8.47 -14.55
C PRO A 531 9.48 -8.62 -15.12
N LEU A 532 9.96 -9.85 -15.28
CA LEU A 532 11.28 -10.15 -15.85
C LEU A 532 11.17 -10.67 -17.30
N ALA A 533 10.02 -10.50 -17.94
CA ALA A 533 9.86 -10.83 -19.35
C ALA A 533 10.80 -9.98 -20.22
N PRO A 534 11.33 -10.52 -21.35
CA PRO A 534 12.15 -9.77 -22.29
C PRO A 534 11.48 -8.47 -22.76
N GLU A 535 12.30 -7.45 -23.00
CA GLU A 535 11.84 -6.09 -23.35
C GLU A 535 10.94 -6.05 -24.59
N ASP A 536 11.22 -6.90 -25.59
CA ASP A 536 10.42 -6.97 -26.80
C ASP A 536 9.00 -7.54 -26.58
N GLN A 537 8.74 -8.12 -25.41
CA GLN A 537 7.45 -8.64 -25.01
C GLN A 537 6.59 -7.65 -24.21
N THR A 538 7.17 -6.53 -23.76
CA THR A 538 6.55 -5.60 -22.81
C THR A 538 6.32 -4.20 -23.39
N LYS A 539 6.24 -4.05 -24.69
CA LYS A 539 6.17 -2.76 -25.39
C LYS A 539 4.97 -1.89 -24.97
N GLY A 540 3.82 -2.51 -24.72
CA GLY A 540 2.64 -1.80 -24.25
C GLY A 540 2.88 -1.16 -22.89
N TYR A 541 3.42 -1.92 -21.93
CA TYR A 541 3.82 -1.40 -20.63
C TYR A 541 4.87 -0.29 -20.73
N GLN A 542 5.91 -0.49 -21.51
CA GLN A 542 6.97 0.52 -21.69
C GLN A 542 6.41 1.83 -22.26
N THR A 543 5.52 1.75 -23.26
CA THR A 543 4.87 2.93 -23.84
C THR A 543 4.01 3.65 -22.80
N LEU A 544 3.19 2.91 -22.04
CA LEU A 544 2.36 3.49 -21.00
C LEU A 544 3.21 4.17 -19.92
N ILE A 545 4.25 3.48 -19.43
CA ILE A 545 5.16 3.97 -18.37
C ILE A 545 5.88 5.25 -18.82
N ASN A 546 6.39 5.26 -20.05
CA ASN A 546 7.06 6.44 -20.61
C ASN A 546 6.10 7.62 -20.75
N ASN A 547 4.91 7.39 -21.30
CA ASN A 547 3.90 8.44 -21.46
C ASN A 547 3.44 9.00 -20.11
N LEU A 548 3.17 8.12 -19.14
CA LEU A 548 2.79 8.54 -17.78
C LEU A 548 3.94 9.32 -17.11
N SER A 549 5.18 8.89 -17.28
CA SER A 549 6.34 9.60 -16.74
C SER A 549 6.45 11.02 -17.32
N GLU A 550 6.28 11.18 -18.64
CA GLU A 550 6.27 12.51 -19.26
C GLU A 550 5.10 13.39 -18.78
N GLN A 551 3.91 12.82 -18.63
CA GLN A 551 2.76 13.53 -18.04
C GLN A 551 3.05 14.02 -16.62
N LEU A 552 3.64 13.16 -15.77
CA LEU A 552 3.98 13.52 -14.39
C LEU A 552 5.10 14.59 -14.32
N LYS A 553 6.08 14.56 -15.23
CA LYS A 553 7.08 15.64 -15.35
C LYS A 553 6.42 16.98 -15.64
N VAL A 554 5.51 17.00 -16.62
CA VAL A 554 4.74 18.20 -16.98
C VAL A 554 3.95 18.72 -15.80
N ILE A 555 3.21 17.86 -15.12
CA ILE A 555 2.36 18.23 -13.98
C ILE A 555 3.18 18.78 -12.82
N THR A 556 4.32 18.18 -12.52
CA THR A 556 5.16 18.55 -11.37
C THR A 556 6.20 19.61 -11.67
N GLY A 557 6.51 19.87 -12.94
CA GLY A 557 7.55 20.80 -13.36
C GLY A 557 8.97 20.25 -13.14
N PHE A 558 9.15 18.93 -13.10
CA PHE A 558 10.42 18.25 -12.87
C PHE A 558 11.01 17.60 -14.13
N ALA A 559 12.28 17.23 -14.05
CA ALA A 559 13.04 16.66 -15.16
C ALA A 559 13.07 15.13 -15.18
N GLY A 560 12.96 14.47 -14.03
CA GLY A 560 13.00 13.02 -13.91
C GLY A 560 11.90 12.45 -13.03
N VAL A 561 11.50 11.19 -13.32
CA VAL A 561 10.46 10.46 -12.58
C VAL A 561 10.88 9.00 -12.43
N THR A 562 10.64 8.43 -11.26
CA THR A 562 10.63 6.98 -11.05
C THR A 562 9.25 6.52 -10.58
N LEU A 563 8.75 5.42 -11.15
CA LEU A 563 7.48 4.77 -10.78
C LEU A 563 7.71 3.55 -9.88
N GLN A 564 8.95 3.28 -9.50
CA GLN A 564 9.32 2.09 -8.72
C GLN A 564 8.73 2.05 -7.30
N PRO A 565 8.63 3.17 -6.55
CA PRO A 565 8.09 3.12 -5.18
C PRO A 565 6.62 2.70 -5.16
N ASN A 566 6.29 1.72 -4.35
CA ASN A 566 4.95 1.10 -4.27
C ASN A 566 4.11 1.57 -3.06
N SER A 567 4.39 2.77 -2.56
CA SER A 567 3.55 3.53 -1.62
C SER A 567 4.05 4.97 -1.50
N GLY A 568 3.24 5.87 -0.90
CA GLY A 568 3.67 7.23 -0.56
C GLY A 568 4.89 7.23 0.36
N ALA A 569 4.86 6.45 1.43
CA ALA A 569 5.98 6.31 2.35
C ALA A 569 7.25 5.71 1.69
N ALA A 570 7.09 4.77 0.74
CA ALA A 570 8.20 4.30 -0.09
C ALA A 570 8.74 5.40 -1.00
N GLY A 571 7.86 6.28 -1.52
CA GLY A 571 8.25 7.48 -2.26
C GLY A 571 9.04 8.47 -1.39
N GLU A 572 8.59 8.71 -0.14
CA GLU A 572 9.35 9.52 0.82
C GLU A 572 10.75 8.98 1.05
N TYR A 573 10.86 7.69 1.36
CA TYR A 573 12.13 7.01 1.52
C TYR A 573 13.01 7.15 0.28
N THR A 574 12.44 6.90 -0.90
CA THR A 574 13.16 6.97 -2.17
C THR A 574 13.70 8.37 -2.45
N GLY A 575 12.89 9.41 -2.27
CA GLY A 575 13.31 10.79 -2.48
C GLY A 575 14.45 11.20 -1.54
N LEU A 576 14.38 10.79 -0.28
CA LEU A 576 15.44 11.01 0.69
C LEU A 576 16.72 10.21 0.35
N ARG A 577 16.59 9.00 -0.19
CA ARG A 577 17.74 8.21 -0.70
C ARG A 577 18.41 8.87 -1.90
N ILE A 578 17.62 9.46 -2.81
CA ILE A 578 18.13 10.22 -3.95
C ILE A 578 18.95 11.42 -3.46
N ILE A 579 18.42 12.19 -2.51
CA ILE A 579 19.14 13.32 -1.89
C ILE A 579 20.44 12.84 -1.25
N ARG A 580 20.40 11.72 -0.53
CA ARG A 580 21.59 11.14 0.11
C ARG A 580 22.65 10.75 -0.90
N ALA A 581 22.26 10.05 -1.95
CA ALA A 581 23.19 9.63 -3.02
C ALA A 581 23.82 10.82 -3.73
N TYR A 582 23.06 11.89 -3.98
CA TYR A 582 23.57 13.15 -4.53
C TYR A 582 24.59 13.80 -3.59
N LEU A 583 24.29 13.94 -2.30
CA LEU A 583 25.21 14.53 -1.33
C LEU A 583 26.49 13.70 -1.18
N GLU A 584 26.39 12.39 -1.17
CA GLU A 584 27.56 11.48 -1.14
C GLU A 584 28.43 11.65 -2.39
N SER A 585 27.83 11.76 -3.59
CA SER A 585 28.54 11.94 -4.86
C SER A 585 29.28 13.27 -4.96
N THR A 586 28.78 14.29 -4.27
CA THR A 586 29.37 15.65 -4.23
C THR A 586 30.30 15.86 -3.03
N GLY A 587 30.68 14.79 -2.31
CA GLY A 587 31.53 14.86 -1.12
C GLY A 587 30.87 15.47 0.13
N GLN A 588 29.55 15.60 0.12
CA GLN A 588 28.76 16.19 1.22
C GLN A 588 28.01 15.13 2.04
N GLY A 589 28.45 13.88 2.02
CA GLY A 589 27.81 12.76 2.74
C GLY A 589 27.74 12.92 4.27
N HIS A 590 28.48 13.88 4.84
CA HIS A 590 28.41 14.26 6.25
C HIS A 590 27.11 15.00 6.62
N ARG A 591 26.40 15.59 5.64
CA ARG A 591 25.11 16.26 5.86
C ARG A 591 24.03 15.24 6.23
N ASN A 592 23.58 15.25 7.47
CA ASN A 592 22.71 14.19 8.01
C ASN A 592 21.50 14.75 8.79
N LYS A 593 21.23 16.05 8.70
CA LYS A 593 20.09 16.70 9.37
C LYS A 593 19.02 17.09 8.36
N ILE A 594 17.76 16.88 8.73
CA ILE A 594 16.58 17.30 7.98
C ILE A 594 15.73 18.21 8.85
N LEU A 595 15.37 19.39 8.34
CA LEU A 595 14.38 20.26 8.94
C LEU A 595 12.98 19.74 8.59
N ILE A 596 12.06 19.68 9.57
CA ILE A 596 10.68 19.23 9.39
C ILE A 596 9.75 20.15 10.19
N PRO A 597 8.74 20.78 9.58
CA PRO A 597 7.73 21.55 10.31
C PRO A 597 6.97 20.70 11.33
N ALA A 598 6.57 21.29 12.45
CA ALA A 598 5.81 20.62 13.49
C ALA A 598 4.48 20.05 12.97
N SER A 599 3.88 20.69 11.96
CA SER A 599 2.65 20.25 11.26
C SER A 599 2.81 19.01 10.39
N ALA A 600 4.04 18.59 10.05
CA ALA A 600 4.26 17.49 9.11
C ALA A 600 3.65 16.17 9.56
N HIS A 601 3.18 15.39 8.60
CA HIS A 601 2.68 14.03 8.83
C HIS A 601 3.74 13.15 9.53
N GLY A 602 3.31 12.20 10.35
CA GLY A 602 4.21 11.32 11.11
C GLY A 602 5.12 10.44 10.25
N THR A 603 4.76 10.16 8.99
CA THR A 603 5.63 9.41 8.06
C THR A 603 6.89 10.18 7.69
N ASN A 604 6.86 11.51 7.64
CA ASN A 604 8.03 12.31 7.25
C ASN A 604 9.23 12.10 8.20
N PRO A 605 9.10 12.31 9.53
CA PRO A 605 10.20 12.01 10.44
C PRO A 605 10.56 10.52 10.49
N ALA A 606 9.60 9.61 10.33
CA ALA A 606 9.88 8.17 10.27
C ALA A 606 10.74 7.80 9.05
N SER A 607 10.41 8.33 7.86
CA SER A 607 11.19 8.13 6.63
C SER A 607 12.59 8.75 6.72
N ALA A 608 12.73 9.92 7.36
CA ALA A 608 14.01 10.57 7.58
C ALA A 608 14.95 9.70 8.45
N ILE A 609 14.45 9.19 9.57
CA ILE A 609 15.22 8.27 10.44
C ILE A 609 15.60 7.00 9.71
N GLN A 610 14.70 6.43 8.93
CA GLN A 610 14.95 5.22 8.16
C GLN A 610 16.06 5.39 7.09
N CYS A 611 16.19 6.63 6.57
CA CYS A 611 17.29 7.04 5.69
C CYS A 611 18.58 7.45 6.44
N GLY A 612 18.64 7.28 7.76
CA GLY A 612 19.81 7.60 8.57
C GLY A 612 20.00 9.10 8.84
N TYR A 613 18.95 9.91 8.69
CA TYR A 613 18.97 11.33 9.03
C TYR A 613 18.51 11.58 10.46
N THR A 614 18.94 12.70 11.01
CA THR A 614 18.44 13.26 12.27
C THR A 614 17.45 14.37 11.94
N THR A 615 16.33 14.43 12.64
CA THR A 615 15.29 15.44 12.41
C THR A 615 15.47 16.65 13.33
N VAL A 616 15.26 17.84 12.77
CA VAL A 616 15.19 19.11 13.50
C VAL A 616 13.82 19.72 13.24
N THR A 617 13.00 19.86 14.27
CA THR A 617 11.63 20.37 14.12
C THR A 617 11.62 21.89 14.04
N CYS A 618 10.93 22.45 13.02
CA CYS A 618 10.63 23.87 12.91
C CYS A 618 9.27 24.17 13.52
N ALA A 619 9.14 25.31 14.18
CA ALA A 619 7.88 25.78 14.74
C ALA A 619 6.89 26.21 13.66
N CYS A 620 5.61 26.21 14.00
CA CYS A 620 4.55 26.88 13.26
C CYS A 620 4.08 28.09 14.07
N ASP A 621 3.62 29.14 13.38
CA ASP A 621 3.01 30.32 14.01
C ASP A 621 1.57 30.01 14.50
N ASP A 622 0.96 30.98 15.20
CA ASP A 622 -0.42 30.83 15.70
C ASP A 622 -1.49 30.74 14.59
N LYS A 623 -1.12 31.06 13.33
CA LYS A 623 -1.97 30.96 12.15
C LYS A 623 -1.79 29.65 11.40
N GLY A 624 -0.91 28.78 11.90
CA GLY A 624 -0.61 27.48 11.30
C GLY A 624 0.41 27.50 10.17
N ASN A 625 1.03 28.64 9.86
CA ASN A 625 2.12 28.72 8.88
C ASN A 625 3.44 28.28 9.50
N VAL A 626 4.42 27.95 8.68
CA VAL A 626 5.79 27.75 9.15
C VAL A 626 6.35 29.05 9.69
N ASP A 627 6.91 29.02 10.90
CA ASP A 627 7.64 30.17 11.44
C ASP A 627 8.97 30.33 10.67
N VAL A 628 8.98 31.29 9.73
CA VAL A 628 10.12 31.52 8.81
C VAL A 628 11.37 31.95 9.56
N GLU A 629 11.25 32.70 10.63
CA GLU A 629 12.41 33.15 11.43
C GLU A 629 13.00 31.98 12.23
N ASP A 630 12.19 31.13 12.83
CA ASP A 630 12.64 29.89 13.48
C ASP A 630 13.30 28.95 12.47
N LEU A 631 12.68 28.78 11.28
CA LEU A 631 13.24 27.98 10.19
C LEU A 631 14.60 28.54 9.75
N ARG A 632 14.71 29.85 9.53
CA ARG A 632 15.95 30.52 9.13
C ARG A 632 17.05 30.31 10.17
N ALA A 633 16.74 30.58 11.45
CA ALA A 633 17.69 30.39 12.54
C ALA A 633 18.20 28.94 12.64
N LYS A 634 17.30 27.95 12.49
CA LYS A 634 17.66 26.52 12.53
C LYS A 634 18.43 26.09 11.29
N ALA A 635 18.09 26.60 10.11
CA ALA A 635 18.82 26.33 8.87
C ALA A 635 20.26 26.86 8.96
N GLU A 636 20.45 28.09 9.41
CA GLU A 636 21.76 28.70 9.57
C GLU A 636 22.60 28.01 10.66
N ALA A 637 21.99 27.66 11.78
CA ALA A 637 22.68 26.97 12.89
C ALA A 637 23.14 25.55 12.47
N ASN A 638 22.51 24.93 11.50
CA ASN A 638 22.82 23.58 11.03
C ASN A 638 23.37 23.56 9.60
N LYS A 639 23.72 24.69 9.00
CA LYS A 639 24.06 24.83 7.57
C LYS A 639 25.10 23.83 7.06
N ASP A 640 26.07 23.47 7.90
CA ASP A 640 27.15 22.56 7.52
C ASP A 640 26.69 21.10 7.48
N ASP A 641 25.71 20.73 8.30
CA ASP A 641 25.16 19.36 8.41
C ASP A 641 23.78 19.21 7.77
N LEU A 642 23.17 20.32 7.31
CA LEU A 642 21.81 20.30 6.76
C LEU A 642 21.78 19.64 5.39
N ALA A 643 21.05 18.54 5.28
CA ALA A 643 20.82 17.79 4.05
C ALA A 643 19.61 18.33 3.28
N ALA A 644 18.48 18.51 3.97
CA ALA A 644 17.23 18.93 3.35
C ALA A 644 16.24 19.58 4.33
N LEU A 645 15.27 20.28 3.76
CA LEU A 645 13.96 20.53 4.37
C LEU A 645 12.98 19.51 3.80
N MET A 646 12.13 18.93 4.65
CA MET A 646 11.01 18.09 4.24
C MET A 646 9.71 18.78 4.62
N ILE A 647 8.91 19.20 3.63
CA ILE A 647 7.71 20.02 3.82
C ILE A 647 6.54 19.50 3.01
N THR A 648 5.34 19.46 3.61
CA THR A 648 4.07 19.17 2.91
C THR A 648 3.50 20.48 2.36
N TYR A 649 3.05 20.48 1.10
CA TYR A 649 2.46 21.68 0.50
C TYR A 649 1.26 21.34 -0.39
N PRO A 650 0.09 22.08 -0.28
CA PRO A 650 -0.23 22.95 0.86
C PRO A 650 -0.05 22.22 2.19
N SER A 651 0.05 22.98 3.30
CA SER A 651 0.34 22.37 4.60
C SER A 651 -0.79 21.45 5.09
N THR A 652 -0.47 20.52 5.98
CA THR A 652 -1.47 19.67 6.66
C THR A 652 -2.47 20.48 7.54
N HIS A 653 -2.26 21.78 7.69
CA HIS A 653 -3.24 22.68 8.28
C HIS A 653 -4.35 23.13 7.32
N GLY A 654 -4.32 22.63 6.06
CA GLY A 654 -5.29 22.99 5.03
C GLY A 654 -5.08 24.36 4.41
N ILE A 655 -3.88 24.95 4.52
CA ILE A 655 -3.58 26.30 4.03
C ILE A 655 -2.36 26.33 3.12
N PHE A 656 -2.36 27.27 2.17
CA PHE A 656 -1.20 27.61 1.36
C PHE A 656 -0.24 28.50 2.14
N GLU A 657 0.95 28.03 2.41
CA GLU A 657 2.03 28.79 3.01
C GLU A 657 2.44 29.96 2.09
N PRO A 658 2.24 31.23 2.46
CA PRO A 658 2.49 32.37 1.56
C PRO A 658 3.97 32.59 1.27
N GLU A 659 4.85 32.22 2.20
CA GLU A 659 6.30 32.44 2.09
C GLU A 659 7.07 31.19 1.61
N ILE A 660 6.39 30.22 1.02
CA ILE A 660 7.03 28.96 0.58
C ILE A 660 8.23 29.18 -0.36
N ALA A 661 8.15 30.14 -1.27
CA ALA A 661 9.26 30.45 -2.17
C ALA A 661 10.48 31.05 -1.43
N GLU A 662 10.27 31.81 -0.35
CA GLU A 662 11.36 32.30 0.50
C GLU A 662 11.93 31.17 1.35
N ILE A 663 11.09 30.29 1.89
CA ILE A 663 11.51 29.09 2.62
C ILE A 663 12.46 28.25 1.75
N CYS A 664 12.08 27.96 0.50
CA CYS A 664 12.95 27.21 -0.43
C CYS A 664 14.30 27.91 -0.64
N LYS A 665 14.29 29.23 -0.82
CA LYS A 665 15.54 30.02 -0.99
C LYS A 665 16.45 29.97 0.25
N ILE A 666 15.89 30.00 1.45
CA ILE A 666 16.65 29.90 2.70
C ILE A 666 17.42 28.59 2.73
N ILE A 667 16.72 27.48 2.42
CA ILE A 667 17.29 26.14 2.40
C ILE A 667 18.40 26.01 1.37
N HIS A 668 18.16 26.46 0.13
CA HIS A 668 19.14 26.41 -0.95
C HIS A 668 20.38 27.27 -0.63
N LYS A 669 20.24 28.42 0.04
CA LYS A 669 21.38 29.22 0.50
C LYS A 669 22.28 28.48 1.50
N CYS A 670 21.73 27.53 2.24
CA CYS A 670 22.48 26.64 3.13
C CYS A 670 23.10 25.44 2.40
N GLY A 671 22.93 25.31 1.08
CA GLY A 671 23.43 24.20 0.27
C GLY A 671 22.63 22.90 0.45
N ALA A 672 21.42 22.97 1.02
CA ALA A 672 20.54 21.85 1.28
C ALA A 672 19.44 21.74 0.22
N GLN A 673 18.80 20.57 0.10
CA GLN A 673 17.74 20.28 -0.86
C GLN A 673 16.35 20.54 -0.24
N VAL A 674 15.35 20.80 -1.08
CA VAL A 674 13.95 20.90 -0.67
C VAL A 674 13.19 19.66 -1.14
N TYR A 675 12.77 18.86 -0.18
CA TYR A 675 11.86 17.74 -0.39
C TYR A 675 10.42 18.19 -0.12
N MET A 676 9.56 18.10 -1.13
CA MET A 676 8.13 18.40 -0.99
C MET A 676 7.34 17.10 -0.90
N ASP A 677 6.58 16.96 0.17
CA ASP A 677 5.57 15.91 0.28
C ASP A 677 4.37 16.27 -0.61
N GLY A 678 4.15 15.48 -1.66
CA GLY A 678 3.11 15.69 -2.65
C GLY A 678 1.77 15.03 -2.32
N ALA A 679 1.53 14.65 -1.07
CA ALA A 679 0.25 14.09 -0.65
C ALA A 679 -0.94 15.02 -0.96
N ASN A 680 -0.71 16.33 -0.92
CA ASN A 680 -1.71 17.39 -1.14
C ASN A 680 -1.72 17.97 -2.57
N MET A 681 -1.23 17.21 -3.56
CA MET A 681 -1.24 17.64 -4.98
C MET A 681 -2.64 17.96 -5.52
N ASN A 682 -3.69 17.46 -4.88
CA ASN A 682 -5.09 17.75 -5.27
C ASN A 682 -5.43 19.25 -5.23
N ALA A 683 -4.66 20.06 -4.51
CA ALA A 683 -4.77 21.51 -4.47
C ALA A 683 -3.81 22.24 -5.43
N GLN A 684 -2.97 21.54 -6.18
CA GLN A 684 -1.89 22.14 -6.96
C GLN A 684 -2.05 21.98 -8.47
N VAL A 685 -2.50 20.84 -8.95
CA VAL A 685 -2.45 20.45 -10.38
C VAL A 685 -3.08 21.53 -11.28
N GLY A 686 -2.33 22.02 -12.25
CA GLY A 686 -2.75 23.05 -13.20
C GLY A 686 -2.78 24.49 -12.64
N LEU A 687 -2.62 24.69 -11.33
CA LEU A 687 -2.61 26.01 -10.69
C LEU A 687 -1.21 26.42 -10.18
N THR A 688 -0.47 25.45 -9.69
CA THR A 688 0.94 25.56 -9.28
C THR A 688 1.60 24.20 -9.42
N ASN A 689 2.90 24.08 -9.16
CA ASN A 689 3.59 22.79 -9.10
C ASN A 689 4.87 22.87 -8.27
N PRO A 690 5.39 21.72 -7.79
CA PRO A 690 6.58 21.64 -6.96
C PRO A 690 7.82 22.30 -7.58
N GLY A 691 8.04 22.13 -8.89
CA GLY A 691 9.18 22.73 -9.60
C GLY A 691 9.12 24.26 -9.60
N THR A 692 7.96 24.86 -9.88
CA THR A 692 7.73 26.33 -9.84
C THR A 692 7.87 26.90 -8.42
N ILE A 693 7.48 26.14 -7.41
CA ILE A 693 7.58 26.50 -6.01
C ILE A 693 9.05 26.55 -5.56
N GLY A 694 9.90 25.70 -6.13
CA GLY A 694 11.32 25.61 -5.83
C GLY A 694 11.71 24.36 -5.05
N ALA A 695 10.94 23.30 -5.12
CA ALA A 695 11.31 21.98 -4.60
C ALA A 695 12.33 21.29 -5.54
N ASP A 696 13.15 20.40 -4.98
CA ASP A 696 14.12 19.59 -5.72
C ASP A 696 13.63 18.16 -5.91
N VAL A 697 12.81 17.67 -4.98
CA VAL A 697 12.21 16.32 -4.97
C VAL A 697 10.77 16.41 -4.52
N CYS A 698 9.89 15.66 -5.16
CA CYS A 698 8.51 15.48 -4.71
C CYS A 698 8.07 14.04 -4.93
N HIS A 699 7.53 13.37 -3.90
CA HIS A 699 6.77 12.15 -4.15
C HIS A 699 5.30 12.47 -4.41
N LEU A 700 4.65 11.60 -5.14
CA LEU A 700 3.22 11.67 -5.42
C LEU A 700 2.49 10.47 -4.81
N ASN A 701 1.22 10.64 -4.48
CA ASN A 701 0.33 9.55 -4.11
C ASN A 701 -0.71 9.38 -5.22
N LEU A 702 -0.53 8.40 -6.10
CA LEU A 702 -1.45 8.18 -7.22
C LEU A 702 -2.86 7.81 -6.74
N HIS A 703 -2.96 7.20 -5.55
CA HIS A 703 -4.22 6.83 -4.89
C HIS A 703 -4.94 8.01 -4.19
N LYS A 704 -4.45 9.23 -4.37
CA LYS A 704 -5.08 10.47 -3.91
C LYS A 704 -5.49 11.32 -5.12
N THR A 705 -4.61 12.19 -5.58
CA THR A 705 -4.86 13.15 -6.66
C THR A 705 -5.19 12.50 -8.00
N PHE A 706 -4.60 11.34 -8.32
CA PHE A 706 -4.65 10.73 -9.66
C PHE A 706 -5.53 9.48 -9.74
N ALA A 707 -6.56 9.44 -8.92
CA ALA A 707 -7.71 8.52 -8.99
C ALA A 707 -7.40 7.02 -8.86
N SER A 708 -6.19 6.56 -8.55
CA SER A 708 -6.01 5.15 -8.19
C SER A 708 -6.79 4.84 -6.91
N PRO A 709 -7.54 3.73 -6.82
CA PRO A 709 -8.38 3.45 -5.66
C PRO A 709 -7.54 3.13 -4.42
N HIS A 710 -8.12 3.38 -3.24
CA HIS A 710 -7.46 3.10 -1.96
C HIS A 710 -7.45 1.62 -1.55
N GLY A 711 -8.25 0.75 -2.16
CA GLY A 711 -8.22 -0.70 -1.99
C GLY A 711 -8.33 -1.18 -0.56
N GLY A 712 -9.00 -0.46 0.32
CA GLY A 712 -9.08 -0.80 1.75
C GLY A 712 -7.80 -0.49 2.54
N GLY A 713 -6.85 0.26 1.95
CA GLY A 713 -5.57 0.61 2.57
C GLY A 713 -4.38 0.28 1.67
N GLY A 714 -4.27 0.91 0.56
CA GLY A 714 -3.49 0.63 -0.63
C GLY A 714 -4.47 0.30 -1.77
N PRO A 715 -4.04 -0.17 -2.94
CA PRO A 715 -2.67 -0.41 -3.39
C PRO A 715 -1.92 0.88 -3.62
N GLY A 716 -0.64 0.88 -3.33
CA GLY A 716 0.16 2.07 -3.45
C GLY A 716 1.02 2.12 -4.69
N VAL A 717 1.08 3.30 -5.31
CA VAL A 717 2.17 3.76 -6.16
C VAL A 717 2.54 5.15 -5.67
N GLY A 718 3.82 5.36 -5.39
CA GLY A 718 4.35 6.63 -4.90
C GLY A 718 5.46 7.15 -5.80
N PRO A 719 5.17 7.61 -7.03
CA PRO A 719 6.20 8.13 -7.92
C PRO A 719 7.02 9.23 -7.27
N VAL A 720 8.30 9.26 -7.58
CA VAL A 720 9.18 10.34 -7.13
C VAL A 720 9.65 11.12 -8.34
N CYS A 721 9.37 12.42 -8.32
CA CYS A 721 9.75 13.38 -9.33
C CYS A 721 10.89 14.24 -8.81
N VAL A 722 11.90 14.52 -9.67
CA VAL A 722 13.14 15.18 -9.27
C VAL A 722 13.60 16.24 -10.25
N ALA A 723 14.27 17.27 -9.72
CA ALA A 723 14.98 18.28 -10.51
C ALA A 723 16.14 17.64 -11.31
N GLU A 724 16.61 18.33 -12.36
CA GLU A 724 17.58 17.81 -13.33
C GLU A 724 18.86 17.26 -12.69
N HIS A 725 19.42 17.95 -11.70
CA HIS A 725 20.67 17.54 -11.03
C HIS A 725 20.54 16.24 -10.21
N LEU A 726 19.31 15.80 -9.91
CA LEU A 726 19.02 14.57 -9.16
C LEU A 726 18.66 13.38 -10.07
N VAL A 727 18.43 13.59 -11.36
CA VAL A 727 18.07 12.52 -12.32
C VAL A 727 19.08 11.37 -12.32
N PRO A 728 20.41 11.57 -12.25
CA PRO A 728 21.38 10.47 -12.22
C PRO A 728 21.27 9.55 -10.99
N PHE A 729 20.54 9.95 -9.95
CA PHE A 729 20.42 9.22 -8.68
C PHE A 729 19.06 8.51 -8.52
N LEU A 730 18.22 8.53 -9.56
CA LEU A 730 16.98 7.75 -9.58
C LEU A 730 17.27 6.26 -9.38
N PRO A 731 16.38 5.50 -8.71
CA PRO A 731 16.55 4.08 -8.48
C PRO A 731 16.79 3.30 -9.78
N GLY A 732 17.84 2.50 -9.78
CA GLY A 732 18.02 1.45 -10.77
C GLY A 732 17.23 0.19 -10.42
N HIS A 733 17.38 -0.83 -11.24
CA HIS A 733 16.92 -2.19 -10.96
C HIS A 733 17.92 -3.19 -11.53
N GLN A 734 18.10 -4.32 -10.85
CA GLN A 734 19.06 -5.34 -11.28
C GLN A 734 18.83 -5.82 -12.72
N VAL A 735 17.59 -5.87 -13.18
CA VAL A 735 17.24 -6.25 -14.56
C VAL A 735 17.87 -5.31 -15.60
N TRP A 736 18.12 -4.06 -15.21
CA TRP A 736 18.79 -3.07 -16.05
C TRP A 736 20.32 -3.05 -15.88
N GLY A 737 20.88 -4.03 -15.15
CA GLY A 737 22.30 -4.09 -14.83
C GLY A 737 22.79 -3.05 -13.83
N ASN A 738 21.87 -2.36 -13.15
CA ASN A 738 22.15 -1.36 -12.10
C ASN A 738 21.11 -1.42 -11.00
N SER A 739 21.48 -1.92 -9.83
CA SER A 739 20.60 -2.01 -8.66
C SER A 739 20.77 -0.86 -7.66
N ALA A 740 21.46 0.22 -8.01
CA ALA A 740 21.68 1.34 -7.13
C ALA A 740 20.34 1.94 -6.67
N ASN A 741 20.19 2.12 -5.37
CA ASN A 741 18.97 2.67 -4.74
C ASN A 741 17.67 1.90 -5.07
N GLN A 742 17.70 0.64 -5.49
CA GLN A 742 16.52 -0.16 -5.75
C GLN A 742 15.63 -0.23 -4.50
N VAL A 743 14.30 -0.03 -4.65
CA VAL A 743 13.36 0.11 -3.53
C VAL A 743 12.14 -0.83 -3.61
N SER A 744 12.02 -1.61 -4.68
CA SER A 744 10.94 -2.59 -4.84
C SER A 744 11.43 -3.86 -5.51
N SER A 745 10.62 -4.93 -5.41
CA SER A 745 10.91 -6.23 -6.05
C SER A 745 10.91 -6.14 -7.56
N ALA A 746 9.87 -5.47 -8.10
CA ALA A 746 9.68 -5.33 -9.54
C ALA A 746 10.28 -4.00 -10.07
N PRO A 747 10.69 -3.94 -11.36
CA PRO A 747 11.29 -2.74 -11.94
C PRO A 747 10.45 -1.47 -11.83
N TYR A 748 9.14 -1.60 -11.88
CA TYR A 748 8.17 -0.51 -11.81
C TYR A 748 7.16 -0.66 -10.66
N GLY A 749 7.54 -1.39 -9.60
CA GLY A 749 6.72 -1.56 -8.42
C GLY A 749 5.33 -2.14 -8.75
N SER A 750 4.28 -1.36 -8.48
CA SER A 750 2.89 -1.76 -8.74
C SER A 750 2.44 -1.38 -10.16
N ALA A 751 3.15 -1.88 -11.19
CA ALA A 751 2.93 -1.51 -12.59
C ALA A 751 1.50 -1.77 -13.08
N GLY A 752 0.84 -2.84 -12.60
CA GLY A 752 -0.48 -3.24 -13.04
C GLY A 752 -1.60 -2.22 -12.80
N ILE A 753 -1.41 -1.26 -11.88
CA ILE A 753 -2.41 -0.22 -11.60
C ILE A 753 -2.08 1.14 -12.27
N LEU A 754 -0.95 1.25 -12.96
CA LEU A 754 -0.59 2.48 -13.68
C LEU A 754 -1.61 2.86 -14.78
N PRO A 755 -2.28 1.89 -15.47
CA PRO A 755 -3.33 2.22 -16.42
C PRO A 755 -4.45 3.11 -15.86
N ILE A 756 -4.76 3.03 -14.56
CA ILE A 756 -5.78 3.86 -13.90
C ILE A 756 -5.40 5.33 -13.95
N THR A 757 -4.24 5.68 -13.40
CA THR A 757 -3.74 7.07 -13.40
C THR A 757 -3.50 7.58 -14.81
N TYR A 758 -2.96 6.73 -15.68
CA TYR A 758 -2.76 7.09 -17.09
C TYR A 758 -4.10 7.44 -17.76
N GLY A 759 -5.14 6.63 -17.54
CA GLY A 759 -6.49 6.88 -18.03
C GLY A 759 -7.08 8.16 -17.47
N TYR A 760 -6.97 8.38 -16.17
CA TYR A 760 -7.42 9.61 -15.53
C TYR A 760 -6.82 10.86 -16.18
N ILE A 761 -5.50 10.91 -16.34
CA ILE A 761 -4.81 12.06 -16.95
C ILE A 761 -5.21 12.21 -18.43
N CYS A 762 -5.25 11.10 -19.20
CA CYS A 762 -5.62 11.14 -20.63
C CYS A 762 -7.06 11.59 -20.86
N MET A 763 -8.00 11.19 -20.01
CA MET A 763 -9.42 11.53 -20.18
C MET A 763 -9.78 12.91 -19.59
N MET A 764 -9.10 13.34 -18.51
CA MET A 764 -9.30 14.68 -17.95
C MET A 764 -8.63 15.77 -18.79
N GLY A 765 -7.44 15.50 -19.32
CA GLY A 765 -6.64 16.51 -20.02
C GLY A 765 -6.22 17.68 -19.12
N ALA A 766 -5.59 18.69 -19.70
CA ALA A 766 -5.08 19.84 -18.94
C ALA A 766 -6.21 20.65 -18.26
N GLU A 767 -7.27 20.91 -18.99
CA GLU A 767 -8.40 21.70 -18.50
C GLU A 767 -9.17 20.97 -17.42
N GLY A 768 -9.51 19.69 -17.64
CA GLY A 768 -10.22 18.86 -16.65
C GLY A 768 -9.45 18.73 -15.34
N LEU A 769 -8.15 18.47 -15.39
CA LEU A 769 -7.29 18.40 -14.20
C LEU A 769 -7.24 19.73 -13.44
N THR A 770 -7.14 20.86 -14.16
CA THR A 770 -7.13 22.19 -13.54
C THR A 770 -8.48 22.51 -12.90
N ASN A 771 -9.59 22.15 -13.56
CA ASN A 771 -10.95 22.36 -13.04
C ASN A 771 -11.19 21.45 -11.82
N ALA A 772 -10.72 20.21 -11.81
CA ALA A 772 -10.77 19.33 -10.65
C ALA A 772 -10.10 19.99 -9.43
N THR A 773 -8.90 20.55 -9.60
CA THR A 773 -8.22 21.27 -8.52
C THR A 773 -8.99 22.51 -8.05
N LYS A 774 -9.54 23.31 -8.98
CA LYS A 774 -10.35 24.48 -8.63
C LYS A 774 -11.60 24.07 -7.84
N THR A 775 -12.24 22.98 -8.26
CA THR A 775 -13.45 22.47 -7.60
C THR A 775 -13.15 21.88 -6.22
N ALA A 776 -12.02 21.20 -6.04
CA ALA A 776 -11.59 20.73 -4.72
C ALA A 776 -11.43 21.89 -3.73
N ILE A 777 -10.83 23.01 -4.17
CA ILE A 777 -10.70 24.24 -3.36
C ILE A 777 -12.08 24.88 -3.12
N LEU A 778 -12.94 24.92 -4.12
CA LEU A 778 -14.31 25.45 -4.01
C LEU A 778 -15.13 24.67 -2.98
N SER A 779 -15.15 23.35 -3.07
CA SER A 779 -15.92 22.46 -2.17
C SER A 779 -15.46 22.58 -0.72
N ALA A 780 -14.16 22.66 -0.47
CA ALA A 780 -13.63 22.86 0.86
C ALA A 780 -14.02 24.23 1.44
N ASN A 781 -13.92 25.31 0.65
CA ASN A 781 -14.32 26.64 1.10
C ASN A 781 -15.84 26.77 1.27
N TYR A 782 -16.65 26.07 0.50
CA TYR A 782 -18.09 26.00 0.69
C TYR A 782 -18.45 25.39 2.04
N LEU A 783 -17.89 24.22 2.36
CA LEU A 783 -18.10 23.58 3.66
C LEU A 783 -17.55 24.43 4.80
N ALA A 784 -16.39 25.07 4.63
CA ALA A 784 -15.83 25.98 5.63
C ALA A 784 -16.79 27.17 5.92
N ALA A 785 -17.40 27.75 4.87
CA ALA A 785 -18.40 28.81 5.02
C ALA A 785 -19.70 28.32 5.71
N CYS A 786 -20.06 27.04 5.55
CA CYS A 786 -21.22 26.44 6.23
C CYS A 786 -20.96 26.17 7.73
N PHE A 787 -19.72 25.88 8.11
CA PHE A 787 -19.39 25.47 9.49
C PHE A 787 -18.73 26.54 10.36
N LYS A 788 -18.30 27.67 9.81
CA LYS A 788 -17.56 28.71 10.54
C LYS A 788 -18.29 29.25 11.77
N ASP A 789 -19.63 29.34 11.71
CA ASP A 789 -20.47 29.93 12.77
C ASP A 789 -20.98 28.87 13.78
N THR A 790 -20.73 27.58 13.53
CA THR A 790 -21.08 26.45 14.38
C THR A 790 -19.85 25.83 15.05
N TYR A 791 -19.09 25.07 14.29
CA TYR A 791 -17.87 24.40 14.78
C TYR A 791 -16.66 25.35 14.84
N GLY A 792 -16.59 26.34 13.92
CA GLY A 792 -15.39 27.16 13.74
C GLY A 792 -14.34 26.47 12.87
N ILE A 793 -13.47 27.28 12.27
CA ILE A 793 -12.33 26.80 11.46
C ILE A 793 -11.03 27.18 12.16
N VAL A 794 -10.17 26.17 12.44
CA VAL A 794 -8.95 26.39 13.23
C VAL A 794 -7.95 27.27 12.47
N TYR A 795 -7.72 26.97 11.18
CA TYR A 795 -6.76 27.70 10.37
C TYR A 795 -7.39 28.13 9.05
N THR A 796 -7.06 29.35 8.65
CA THR A 796 -7.36 29.90 7.31
C THR A 796 -6.11 30.61 6.80
N GLY A 797 -5.98 30.72 5.47
CA GLY A 797 -4.95 31.56 4.86
C GLY A 797 -5.12 33.03 5.23
N ALA A 798 -4.14 33.85 4.87
CA ALA A 798 -4.13 35.31 5.17
C ALA A 798 -5.38 36.07 4.65
N THR A 799 -6.05 35.51 3.66
CA THR A 799 -7.27 36.06 3.06
C THR A 799 -8.57 35.49 3.62
N GLY A 800 -8.48 34.58 4.61
CA GLY A 800 -9.63 33.95 5.27
C GLY A 800 -10.15 32.67 4.56
N PHE A 801 -9.45 32.16 3.55
CA PHE A 801 -9.84 30.95 2.81
C PHE A 801 -8.94 29.75 3.17
N VAL A 802 -9.45 28.55 2.90
CA VAL A 802 -8.73 27.29 3.06
C VAL A 802 -8.28 26.74 1.70
N GLY A 803 -7.39 25.76 1.70
CA GLY A 803 -7.00 25.02 0.50
C GLY A 803 -8.11 24.05 0.06
N HIS A 804 -7.75 22.78 -0.16
CA HIS A 804 -8.70 21.71 -0.53
C HIS A 804 -9.27 20.95 0.67
N GLU A 805 -8.86 21.28 1.87
CA GLU A 805 -9.24 20.67 3.15
C GLU A 805 -9.28 21.71 4.26
N MET A 806 -9.95 21.39 5.37
CA MET A 806 -10.10 22.28 6.51
C MET A 806 -10.13 21.53 7.84
N ILE A 807 -9.89 22.26 8.93
CA ILE A 807 -9.91 21.71 10.30
C ILE A 807 -11.02 22.39 11.09
N LEU A 808 -12.02 21.60 11.52
CA LEU A 808 -13.09 22.05 12.42
C LEU A 808 -12.62 21.97 13.88
N ASP A 809 -12.94 23.00 14.66
CA ASP A 809 -12.60 23.05 16.09
C ASP A 809 -13.72 22.43 16.93
N CYS A 810 -13.42 21.30 17.58
CA CYS A 810 -14.35 20.64 18.50
C CYS A 810 -13.94 20.81 19.97
N ARG A 811 -12.83 21.48 20.27
CA ARG A 811 -12.27 21.61 21.63
C ARG A 811 -13.21 22.33 22.58
N TYR A 812 -13.76 23.48 22.16
CA TYR A 812 -14.69 24.26 22.97
C TYR A 812 -15.99 23.49 23.26
N LEU A 813 -16.44 22.62 22.34
CA LEU A 813 -17.63 21.79 22.54
C LEU A 813 -17.39 20.78 23.66
N HIS A 814 -16.21 20.17 23.67
CA HIS A 814 -15.82 19.27 24.75
C HIS A 814 -15.76 19.99 26.11
N ASP A 815 -15.16 21.19 26.17
CA ASP A 815 -15.02 21.96 27.40
C ASP A 815 -16.39 22.37 27.96
N GLU A 816 -17.37 22.67 27.09
CA GLU A 816 -18.70 23.14 27.52
C GLU A 816 -19.69 22.00 27.81
N THR A 817 -19.57 20.88 27.11
CA THR A 817 -20.62 19.83 27.13
C THR A 817 -20.09 18.44 27.51
N GLY A 818 -18.79 18.19 27.44
CA GLY A 818 -18.17 16.87 27.55
C GLY A 818 -18.21 16.06 26.25
N ILE A 819 -18.80 16.58 25.15
CA ILE A 819 -18.87 15.89 23.86
C ILE A 819 -17.57 16.11 23.09
N SER A 820 -16.89 15.03 22.78
CA SER A 820 -15.60 15.03 22.06
C SER A 820 -15.78 14.88 20.53
N GLU A 821 -14.72 15.18 19.79
CA GLU A 821 -14.63 14.90 18.35
C GLU A 821 -14.86 13.41 18.03
N ASN A 822 -14.51 12.52 18.98
CA ASN A 822 -14.77 11.09 18.81
C ASN A 822 -16.26 10.76 18.92
N ASP A 823 -17.01 11.43 19.79
CA ASP A 823 -18.46 11.25 19.90
C ASP A 823 -19.18 11.74 18.63
N ILE A 824 -18.75 12.87 18.08
CA ILE A 824 -19.23 13.38 16.80
C ILE A 824 -18.95 12.37 15.68
N ALA A 825 -17.74 11.82 15.63
CA ALA A 825 -17.35 10.82 14.64
C ALA A 825 -18.19 9.54 14.74
N LYS A 826 -18.46 9.07 15.97
CA LYS A 826 -19.32 7.90 16.18
C LYS A 826 -20.77 8.18 15.79
N ARG A 827 -21.26 9.39 16.05
CA ARG A 827 -22.61 9.79 15.65
C ARG A 827 -22.78 9.88 14.14
N LEU A 828 -21.77 10.35 13.41
CA LEU A 828 -21.76 10.34 11.92
C LEU A 828 -22.02 8.95 11.32
N MET A 829 -21.57 7.88 11.98
CA MET A 829 -21.83 6.51 11.54
C MET A 829 -23.32 6.16 11.55
N ASP A 830 -24.09 6.67 12.52
CA ASP A 830 -25.54 6.48 12.56
C ASP A 830 -26.26 7.15 11.38
N TYR A 831 -25.64 8.20 10.81
CA TYR A 831 -26.10 8.87 9.59
C TYR A 831 -25.62 8.22 8.29
N GLY A 832 -24.83 7.13 8.39
CA GLY A 832 -24.28 6.41 7.23
C GLY A 832 -23.00 7.02 6.64
N TYR A 833 -22.29 7.87 7.40
CA TYR A 833 -21.03 8.46 6.99
C TYR A 833 -19.82 7.80 7.68
N HIS A 834 -18.77 7.60 6.92
CA HIS A 834 -17.45 7.41 7.49
C HIS A 834 -16.96 8.76 8.03
N ALA A 835 -16.55 8.81 9.30
CA ALA A 835 -16.14 10.06 9.89
C ALA A 835 -14.87 10.65 9.26
N PRO A 836 -14.68 11.99 9.31
CA PRO A 836 -13.44 12.67 8.96
C PRO A 836 -12.25 12.22 9.81
N THR A 837 -11.05 12.69 9.50
CA THR A 837 -9.85 12.42 10.28
C THR A 837 -9.92 13.12 11.64
N LEU A 838 -9.70 12.32 12.70
CA LEU A 838 -9.82 12.75 14.08
C LEU A 838 -8.47 13.23 14.64
N SER A 839 -8.49 14.34 15.38
CA SER A 839 -7.36 14.81 16.19
C SER A 839 -6.02 14.87 15.42
N PHE A 840 -6.06 15.25 14.17
CA PHE A 840 -4.89 15.41 13.31
C PHE A 840 -5.06 16.64 12.39
N PRO A 841 -4.03 17.45 12.20
CA PRO A 841 -2.78 17.51 12.96
C PRO A 841 -2.95 18.15 14.34
N VAL A 842 -4.15 18.67 14.65
CA VAL A 842 -4.49 19.34 15.91
C VAL A 842 -5.38 18.43 16.75
N HIS A 843 -5.06 18.26 18.01
CA HIS A 843 -5.85 17.45 18.93
C HIS A 843 -7.24 18.07 19.19
N GLY A 844 -8.28 17.23 19.29
CA GLY A 844 -9.65 17.70 19.56
C GLY A 844 -10.34 18.34 18.36
N THR A 845 -9.95 17.96 17.15
CA THR A 845 -10.48 18.53 15.90
C THR A 845 -10.91 17.47 14.92
N LEU A 846 -11.66 17.88 13.90
CA LEU A 846 -12.02 17.06 12.73
C LEU A 846 -11.43 17.69 11.47
N MET A 847 -10.69 16.92 10.69
CA MET A 847 -10.12 17.38 9.44
C MET A 847 -10.91 16.81 8.25
N ILE A 848 -11.41 17.69 7.41
CA ILE A 848 -12.35 17.39 6.33
C ILE A 848 -11.74 17.75 4.97
N GLU A 849 -11.77 16.80 4.04
CA GLU A 849 -11.47 16.97 2.62
C GLU A 849 -12.63 16.44 1.79
N PRO A 850 -13.45 17.31 1.14
CA PRO A 850 -14.64 16.86 0.39
C PRO A 850 -14.30 16.32 -1.00
N THR A 851 -13.17 16.63 -1.58
CA THR A 851 -12.73 16.37 -2.96
C THR A 851 -13.53 17.11 -4.05
N GLU A 852 -13.14 16.96 -5.30
CA GLU A 852 -13.83 17.51 -6.46
C GLU A 852 -14.93 16.60 -7.00
N SER A 853 -14.93 15.32 -6.60
CA SER A 853 -15.86 14.32 -7.17
C SER A 853 -17.26 14.34 -6.52
N GLU A 854 -17.42 15.05 -5.40
CA GLU A 854 -18.68 15.12 -4.68
C GLU A 854 -19.62 16.19 -5.29
N SER A 855 -20.90 15.85 -5.39
CA SER A 855 -21.93 16.80 -5.86
C SER A 855 -22.33 17.78 -4.77
N LEU A 856 -22.89 18.93 -5.17
CA LEU A 856 -23.47 19.89 -4.21
C LEU A 856 -24.53 19.22 -3.32
N TRP A 857 -25.35 18.32 -3.89
CA TRP A 857 -26.36 17.57 -3.12
C TRP A 857 -25.72 16.77 -1.97
N GLU A 858 -24.61 16.08 -2.22
CA GLU A 858 -23.93 15.30 -1.17
C GLU A 858 -23.26 16.22 -0.14
N LEU A 859 -22.67 17.34 -0.60
CA LEU A 859 -22.10 18.33 0.33
C LEU A 859 -23.18 18.94 1.22
N ASP A 860 -24.36 19.28 0.69
CA ASP A 860 -25.49 19.83 1.44
C ASP A 860 -26.10 18.81 2.40
N ASN A 861 -26.14 17.53 2.02
CA ASN A 861 -26.55 16.45 2.90
C ASN A 861 -25.58 16.32 4.09
N PHE A 862 -24.27 16.35 3.82
CA PHE A 862 -23.25 16.32 4.87
C PHE A 862 -23.35 17.57 5.78
N VAL A 863 -23.60 18.76 5.22
CA VAL A 863 -23.84 19.98 6.00
C VAL A 863 -25.06 19.81 6.91
N THR A 864 -26.15 19.25 6.39
CA THR A 864 -27.39 18.99 7.18
C THR A 864 -27.10 18.04 8.33
N VAL A 865 -26.37 16.95 8.08
CA VAL A 865 -25.96 15.99 9.11
C VAL A 865 -25.13 16.66 10.20
N MET A 866 -24.09 17.41 9.82
CA MET A 866 -23.22 18.08 10.78
C MET A 866 -23.96 19.14 11.59
N GLN A 867 -24.86 19.90 10.97
CA GLN A 867 -25.69 20.89 11.68
C GLN A 867 -26.67 20.20 12.64
N THR A 868 -27.23 19.06 12.27
CA THR A 868 -28.10 18.28 13.17
C THR A 868 -27.31 17.77 14.37
N ILE A 869 -26.11 17.24 14.15
CA ILE A 869 -25.21 16.82 15.25
C ILE A 869 -24.86 18.02 16.15
N TRP A 870 -24.61 19.18 15.56
CA TRP A 870 -24.36 20.40 16.34
C TRP A 870 -25.58 20.77 17.20
N GLN A 871 -26.81 20.63 16.68
CA GLN A 871 -28.04 20.82 17.46
C GLN A 871 -28.16 19.79 18.61
N GLU A 872 -27.85 18.51 18.35
CA GLU A 872 -27.81 17.48 19.40
C GLU A 872 -26.80 17.86 20.53
N ILE A 873 -25.64 18.45 20.15
CA ILE A 873 -24.69 18.98 21.14
C ILE A 873 -25.29 20.16 21.93
N GLN A 874 -26.05 21.06 21.28
CA GLN A 874 -26.73 22.17 21.97
C GLN A 874 -27.83 21.68 22.94
N GLU A 875 -28.49 20.56 22.64
CA GLU A 875 -29.43 19.91 23.57
C GLU A 875 -28.71 19.45 24.86
N VAL A 876 -27.51 18.91 24.77
CA VAL A 876 -26.70 18.57 25.94
C VAL A 876 -26.26 19.84 26.69
N LYS A 877 -25.84 20.88 25.97
CA LYS A 877 -25.40 22.15 26.53
C LYS A 877 -26.51 22.85 27.36
N ASN A 878 -27.72 22.86 26.86
CA ASN A 878 -28.85 23.53 27.49
C ASN A 878 -29.61 22.65 28.49
N GLY A 879 -29.22 21.38 28.66
CA GLY A 879 -29.83 20.42 29.61
C GLY A 879 -31.13 19.79 29.15
N SER A 880 -31.50 19.90 27.86
CA SER A 880 -32.65 19.18 27.30
C SER A 880 -32.33 17.74 26.95
N ALA A 881 -31.06 17.39 26.81
CA ALA A 881 -30.57 16.02 26.76
C ALA A 881 -29.66 15.75 27.97
N ASP A 882 -29.68 14.52 28.45
CA ASP A 882 -28.84 14.08 29.57
C ASP A 882 -27.36 14.05 29.17
N LYS A 883 -26.46 14.42 30.07
CA LYS A 883 -25.02 14.49 29.77
C LYS A 883 -24.38 13.11 29.61
N GLU A 884 -24.86 12.11 30.33
CA GLU A 884 -24.30 10.77 30.37
C GLU A 884 -25.10 9.79 29.51
N ASP A 885 -26.37 10.09 29.20
CA ASP A 885 -27.25 9.29 28.36
C ASP A 885 -27.89 10.11 27.24
N ASN A 886 -27.17 10.29 26.15
CA ASN A 886 -27.62 11.00 24.96
C ASN A 886 -27.15 10.28 23.68
N VAL A 887 -27.70 10.69 22.53
CA VAL A 887 -27.41 10.06 21.22
C VAL A 887 -25.94 10.14 20.80
N LEU A 888 -25.15 11.09 21.33
CA LEU A 888 -23.76 11.31 20.94
C LEU A 888 -22.83 10.38 21.72
N VAL A 889 -22.93 10.32 23.05
CA VAL A 889 -22.08 9.46 23.89
C VAL A 889 -22.40 7.97 23.70
N ASN A 890 -23.63 7.65 23.30
CA ASN A 890 -24.03 6.27 23.03
C ASN A 890 -23.79 5.81 21.59
N ALA A 891 -23.55 6.73 20.66
CA ALA A 891 -23.25 6.39 19.27
C ALA A 891 -21.98 5.53 19.13
N PRO A 892 -21.91 4.67 18.09
CA PRO A 892 -22.95 4.37 17.14
C PRO A 892 -23.98 3.38 17.70
N HIS A 893 -25.22 3.43 17.20
CA HIS A 893 -26.33 2.57 17.61
C HIS A 893 -26.44 1.35 16.68
N PRO A 894 -26.03 0.16 17.11
CA PRO A 894 -26.08 -1.02 16.25
C PRO A 894 -27.52 -1.56 16.11
N GLU A 895 -27.76 -2.25 14.99
CA GLU A 895 -29.06 -2.85 14.67
C GLU A 895 -29.63 -3.63 15.86
N TYR A 896 -28.85 -4.52 16.48
CA TYR A 896 -29.31 -5.39 17.56
C TYR A 896 -29.76 -4.65 18.83
N GLU A 897 -29.24 -3.44 19.09
CA GLU A 897 -29.67 -2.56 20.19
C GLU A 897 -30.99 -1.87 19.84
N VAL A 898 -31.09 -1.31 18.64
CA VAL A 898 -32.27 -0.57 18.20
C VAL A 898 -33.52 -1.45 18.12
N VAL A 899 -33.38 -2.73 17.69
CA VAL A 899 -34.49 -3.67 17.54
C VAL A 899 -34.77 -4.51 18.81
N ALA A 900 -33.99 -4.34 19.88
CA ALA A 900 -34.19 -5.07 21.12
C ALA A 900 -35.57 -4.74 21.77
N ASN A 901 -36.11 -5.67 22.56
CA ASN A 901 -37.35 -5.40 23.27
C ASN A 901 -37.19 -4.28 24.33
N GLU A 902 -36.04 -4.22 24.97
CA GLU A 902 -35.71 -3.21 25.98
C GLU A 902 -34.98 -2.03 25.34
N TRP A 903 -35.32 -0.82 25.77
CA TRP A 903 -34.65 0.41 25.39
C TRP A 903 -34.44 1.23 26.67
N ASN A 904 -33.19 1.30 27.09
CA ASN A 904 -32.83 1.88 28.38
C ASN A 904 -32.20 3.29 28.24
N HIS A 905 -32.57 4.03 27.20
CA HIS A 905 -32.08 5.39 26.93
C HIS A 905 -33.19 6.42 27.15
N SER A 906 -32.79 7.62 27.53
CA SER A 906 -33.68 8.77 27.77
C SER A 906 -34.25 9.37 26.46
N TYR A 907 -33.74 8.94 25.31
CA TYR A 907 -34.18 9.37 23.98
C TYR A 907 -34.83 8.24 23.18
N SER A 908 -35.55 8.56 22.10
CA SER A 908 -36.27 7.55 21.32
C SER A 908 -35.36 6.73 20.39
N ARG A 909 -35.78 5.50 20.06
CA ARG A 909 -35.16 4.66 19.03
C ARG A 909 -35.12 5.35 17.66
N GLU A 910 -36.17 6.12 17.36
CA GLU A 910 -36.27 6.88 16.12
C GLU A 910 -35.17 7.94 16.03
N LYS A 911 -34.93 8.71 17.10
CA LYS A 911 -33.83 9.67 17.18
C LYS A 911 -32.47 8.99 17.04
N ALA A 912 -32.30 7.79 17.59
CA ALA A 912 -31.08 7.02 17.46
C ALA A 912 -30.84 6.55 16.02
N ALA A 913 -31.85 5.90 15.40
CA ALA A 913 -31.71 5.20 14.12
C ALA A 913 -32.02 6.07 12.88
N TYR A 914 -32.96 6.99 12.99
CA TYR A 914 -33.49 7.83 11.90
C TYR A 914 -33.47 9.30 12.28
N PRO A 915 -32.30 9.88 12.53
CA PRO A 915 -32.18 11.25 13.02
C PRO A 915 -32.66 12.32 12.03
N ILE A 916 -32.64 12.03 10.73
CA ILE A 916 -33.16 12.87 9.65
C ILE A 916 -33.84 11.99 8.60
N GLU A 917 -34.68 12.61 7.74
CA GLU A 917 -35.49 11.88 6.75
C GLU A 917 -34.63 11.16 5.71
N SER A 918 -33.54 11.76 5.22
CA SER A 918 -32.68 11.15 4.22
C SER A 918 -32.05 9.83 4.68
N VAL A 919 -31.89 9.64 5.99
CA VAL A 919 -31.39 8.38 6.55
C VAL A 919 -32.41 7.25 6.48
N ARG A 920 -33.71 7.55 6.47
CA ARG A 920 -34.75 6.51 6.37
C ARG A 920 -34.69 5.76 5.06
N ASP A 921 -34.44 6.46 3.97
CA ASP A 921 -34.46 5.90 2.62
C ASP A 921 -33.23 5.01 2.36
N ASN A 922 -32.11 5.33 3.01
CA ASN A 922 -30.83 4.63 2.77
C ASN A 922 -30.08 4.32 4.09
N LYS A 923 -30.76 3.70 5.05
CA LYS A 923 -30.16 3.37 6.36
C LYS A 923 -29.03 2.36 6.25
N PHE A 924 -27.82 2.76 6.63
CA PHE A 924 -26.72 1.84 6.92
C PHE A 924 -26.85 1.37 8.37
N TRP A 925 -27.00 0.04 8.57
CA TRP A 925 -27.11 -0.56 9.88
C TRP A 925 -25.73 -0.95 10.43
N ILE A 926 -25.34 -0.29 11.52
CA ILE A 926 -24.07 -0.57 12.21
C ILE A 926 -24.11 -1.95 12.83
N ASN A 927 -23.03 -2.71 12.67
CA ASN A 927 -22.95 -4.11 13.13
C ASN A 927 -22.50 -4.26 14.58
N VAL A 928 -21.73 -3.30 15.10
CA VAL A 928 -21.17 -3.33 16.47
C VAL A 928 -21.28 -1.95 17.08
N ALA A 929 -21.50 -1.87 18.38
CA ALA A 929 -21.43 -0.63 19.14
C ALA A 929 -19.95 -0.19 19.28
N ARG A 930 -19.71 0.89 20.03
CA ARG A 930 -18.36 1.42 20.30
C ARG A 930 -17.41 0.32 20.79
N VAL A 931 -16.34 0.09 20.05
CA VAL A 931 -15.40 -1.01 20.32
C VAL A 931 -14.40 -0.62 21.42
N ASP A 932 -14.15 -1.55 22.35
CA ASP A 932 -13.15 -1.39 23.39
C ASP A 932 -11.73 -1.58 22.84
N ASN A 933 -11.08 -0.46 22.56
CA ASN A 933 -9.71 -0.43 22.04
C ASN A 933 -8.69 -0.91 23.08
N THR A 934 -8.91 -0.63 24.36
CA THR A 934 -7.98 -0.99 25.44
C THR A 934 -7.93 -2.50 25.67
N LEU A 935 -9.07 -3.16 25.66
CA LEU A 935 -9.16 -4.62 25.78
C LEU A 935 -8.41 -5.31 24.63
N GLY A 936 -8.65 -4.87 23.39
CA GLY A 936 -8.02 -5.45 22.21
C GLY A 936 -6.49 -5.30 22.18
N ASP A 937 -5.93 -4.23 22.75
CA ASP A 937 -4.48 -4.04 22.87
C ASP A 937 -3.86 -4.82 24.04
N ARG A 938 -4.59 -4.98 25.13
CA ARG A 938 -4.11 -5.79 26.29
C ARG A 938 -4.08 -7.28 25.98
N LYS A 939 -5.09 -7.79 25.25
CA LYS A 939 -5.21 -9.18 24.85
C LYS A 939 -5.22 -9.29 23.34
N LEU A 940 -4.01 -9.25 22.72
CA LEU A 940 -3.88 -9.41 21.28
C LEU A 940 -4.25 -10.83 20.85
N LEU A 941 -5.28 -10.95 20.04
CA LEU A 941 -5.76 -12.18 19.43
C LEU A 941 -5.75 -12.00 17.90
N PRO A 942 -4.64 -12.33 17.21
CA PRO A 942 -4.41 -11.91 15.82
C PRO A 942 -4.82 -12.97 14.79
N THR A 943 -5.51 -14.02 15.19
CA THR A 943 -5.97 -15.11 14.31
C THR A 943 -7.43 -15.46 14.57
N ARG A 944 -8.03 -16.21 13.65
CA ARG A 944 -9.40 -16.75 13.79
C ARG A 944 -9.57 -17.68 15.01
N TYR A 945 -8.50 -18.26 15.50
CA TYR A 945 -8.53 -19.15 16.66
C TYR A 945 -8.60 -18.41 18.01
N GLY A 946 -8.50 -17.09 17.99
CA GLY A 946 -8.57 -16.27 19.20
C GLY A 946 -9.89 -16.42 19.96
N LYS A 947 -9.81 -16.59 21.28
CA LYS A 947 -10.98 -16.65 22.18
C LYS A 947 -10.77 -15.71 23.36
N PHE A 948 -11.82 -14.98 23.71
CA PHE A 948 -11.91 -14.35 25.03
C PHE A 948 -12.46 -15.37 26.00
N GLU A 949 -11.63 -15.78 26.93
CA GLU A 949 -12.07 -16.56 28.09
C GLU A 949 -12.84 -15.66 29.04
#